data_d4bce62583e64465f65ce167d3c899b2
#
_entry.id   d4bce62583e64465f65ce167d3c899b2
#
_cell.length_a   1.000
_cell.length_b   1.000
_cell.length_c   1.000
_cell.angle_alpha   90.00
_cell.angle_beta   90.00
_cell.angle_gamma   90.00
#
_symmetry.space_group_name_H-M   'P 1'
#
loop_
_entity.id
_entity.type
_entity.pdbx_description
1 polymer ?
#
loop_
_entity_poly.entity_id
_entity_poly.type
_entity_poly.pdbx_seq_one_letter_code
_entity_poly.pdbx_strand_id
1 'polypeptide(L)'
;MIDATGTVRPGWSEIAAGLDGVGTAGLHRLQRQVERLLDDDGVTYTPVGGAGTMPPAGAPEQRGTPTPGPDPGDPLAPERWRLDPVPWVVDAAEWAGLSSALRQRATLLDLVLTDLYGPRTLIRRGLIPPELVFGSHAYLRRAHGLTVPGPHQLFLHAADVVRGPDGAFVAMGDRTEAPSGAGYAMADRRVIARVAPDVVRRSAPESLTPFFRSFLLALQAVAPRSAEDPRVVVLSPGTHSETAFDQAFLAGLLGLPLVESEDLTVREGRVWMRALGRHEPVDVILRRVDAAYVDPLELRPDSRLGVVGLLQAARRGSVSVVNTPGSGILENPGLLPLLPALADALLGEELRLPSAPTFWCGEPTGLSHVLASFDDMVLRPTDGVGRGRIVGRLNRAAAAELRNRVRAQPTRWVGQPFVPFSVAPVADGDGLRPGQVGMRLFAVAQQTGYLVMPGGLGRVLPLDQQTRAASTPTAAKDVWVRSASPAVAVDRTATPWAADRPATVGPSGAMTSPRALEDLFWFGRYTERTEDFARLLIATWDRLDEFRQRGTASETELTPVLLATVTHSSATYPGFTGRPAEVLPELRSLVLDGRRSGSIAQALRGLTEAASGVRDQLSRDTWLVLAGVERALATLRDDPHDQGSTLQNTHTAVLSGMLALSGLAAENMIRDPGWYVMDIGRRLERSLQLVTVLRWALARVAPPAVEVQLIESVLQSAESILTYRRRYRGRTAVGTVLELLLLDAGNPRSLAFQLQTLGADLRALPDASGTALPDRLLDDLVATVRRTDIADLDHADGQGERTGLVVFLEEIRGALTAIAAAVAAQRFRHPAPMRPLDRPWDLGVAGGAS
;
A
#
# COMPACT_ATOMS: atom_id res chain seq x y z
N MET A 1 -11.32 -0.64 -32.39
CA MET A 1 -11.12 -1.98 -32.97
C MET A 1 -11.66 -2.07 -34.39
N ILE A 2 -12.83 -1.55 -34.61
CA ILE A 2 -13.54 -1.61 -35.92
C ILE A 2 -13.54 -0.20 -36.56
N ASP A 3 -13.34 -0.10 -37.85
CA ASP A 3 -13.44 1.17 -38.60
C ASP A 3 -14.91 1.48 -38.97
N ALA A 4 -15.13 2.59 -39.71
CA ALA A 4 -16.47 3.03 -40.13
C ALA A 4 -17.13 2.07 -41.11
N THR A 5 -16.40 1.18 -41.77
CA THR A 5 -16.91 0.16 -42.70
C THR A 5 -17.23 -1.18 -42.00
N GLY A 6 -16.98 -1.29 -40.70
CA GLY A 6 -17.16 -2.54 -39.94
C GLY A 6 -15.95 -3.49 -39.99
N THR A 7 -14.87 -3.06 -40.65
CA THR A 7 -13.64 -3.87 -40.78
C THR A 7 -12.75 -3.72 -39.56
N VAL A 8 -12.13 -4.84 -39.10
CA VAL A 8 -11.17 -4.79 -38.01
C VAL A 8 -9.93 -4.00 -38.46
N ARG A 9 -9.56 -2.96 -37.71
CA ARG A 9 -8.34 -2.16 -37.98
C ARG A 9 -7.11 -3.05 -37.92
N PRO A 10 -6.10 -2.88 -38.80
CA PRO A 10 -4.91 -3.76 -38.85
C PRO A 10 -4.21 -3.93 -37.51
N GLY A 11 -4.13 -2.89 -36.71
CA GLY A 11 -3.51 -2.94 -35.37
C GLY A 11 -4.24 -3.83 -34.37
N TRP A 12 -5.49 -4.21 -34.62
CA TRP A 12 -6.34 -5.02 -33.75
C TRP A 12 -6.55 -6.43 -34.23
N SER A 13 -6.01 -6.81 -35.40
CA SER A 13 -6.26 -8.11 -36.04
C SER A 13 -5.92 -9.30 -35.14
N GLU A 14 -4.74 -9.26 -34.49
CA GLU A 14 -4.28 -10.34 -33.60
C GLU A 14 -5.15 -10.49 -32.35
N ILE A 15 -5.57 -9.35 -31.77
CA ILE A 15 -6.44 -9.33 -30.60
C ILE A 15 -7.85 -9.81 -31.00
N ALA A 16 -8.37 -9.34 -32.13
CA ALA A 16 -9.66 -9.77 -32.63
C ALA A 16 -9.69 -11.27 -32.87
N ALA A 17 -8.68 -11.81 -33.54
CA ALA A 17 -8.54 -13.25 -33.76
C ALA A 17 -8.38 -14.04 -32.45
N GLY A 18 -7.63 -13.48 -31.48
CA GLY A 18 -7.50 -14.06 -30.14
C GLY A 18 -8.83 -14.11 -29.38
N LEU A 19 -9.61 -13.04 -29.43
CA LEU A 19 -10.93 -12.95 -28.79
C LEU A 19 -11.96 -13.86 -29.45
N ASP A 20 -11.96 -13.95 -30.78
CA ASP A 20 -12.84 -14.85 -31.54
C ASP A 20 -12.55 -16.33 -31.19
N GLY A 21 -11.28 -16.71 -31.12
CA GLY A 21 -10.88 -18.07 -30.73
C GLY A 21 -11.20 -18.43 -29.27
N VAL A 22 -11.31 -17.45 -28.39
CA VAL A 22 -11.60 -17.66 -26.96
C VAL A 22 -13.12 -17.73 -26.73
N GLY A 23 -13.91 -16.99 -27.48
CA GLY A 23 -15.35 -16.88 -27.34
C GLY A 23 -15.82 -16.32 -26.00
N THR A 24 -17.14 -16.22 -25.80
CA THR A 24 -17.71 -15.59 -24.58
C THR A 24 -17.31 -16.31 -23.30
N ALA A 25 -17.43 -17.64 -23.27
CA ALA A 25 -17.07 -18.43 -22.09
C ALA A 25 -15.57 -18.31 -21.73
N GLY A 26 -14.72 -18.15 -22.74
CA GLY A 26 -13.31 -17.92 -22.54
C GLY A 26 -13.01 -16.51 -22.03
N LEU A 27 -13.73 -15.49 -22.52
CA LEU A 27 -13.61 -14.13 -22.03
C LEU A 27 -13.94 -14.04 -20.53
N HIS A 28 -14.99 -14.73 -20.09
CA HIS A 28 -15.30 -14.86 -18.66
C HIS A 28 -14.18 -15.52 -17.85
N ARG A 29 -13.55 -16.58 -18.42
CA ARG A 29 -12.40 -17.20 -17.74
C ARG A 29 -11.23 -16.24 -17.62
N LEU A 30 -10.92 -15.49 -18.69
CA LEU A 30 -9.88 -14.48 -18.69
C LEU A 30 -10.14 -13.41 -17.64
N GLN A 31 -11.37 -12.90 -17.55
CA GLN A 31 -11.76 -11.88 -16.58
C GLN A 31 -11.56 -12.37 -15.14
N ARG A 32 -12.09 -13.56 -14.80
CA ARG A 32 -11.87 -14.15 -13.48
C ARG A 32 -10.40 -14.41 -13.17
N GLN A 33 -9.60 -14.78 -14.18
CA GLN A 33 -8.18 -14.97 -14.00
C GLN A 33 -7.44 -13.65 -13.77
N VAL A 34 -7.83 -12.58 -14.44
CA VAL A 34 -7.33 -11.21 -14.20
C VAL A 34 -7.65 -10.79 -12.77
N GLU A 35 -8.90 -10.90 -12.34
CA GLU A 35 -9.33 -10.56 -10.98
C GLU A 35 -8.52 -11.34 -9.94
N ARG A 36 -8.38 -12.65 -10.14
CA ARG A 36 -7.58 -13.49 -9.24
C ARG A 36 -6.12 -13.05 -9.16
N LEU A 37 -5.48 -12.74 -10.30
CA LEU A 37 -4.08 -12.32 -10.30
C LEU A 37 -3.88 -10.93 -9.68
N LEU A 38 -4.84 -10.03 -9.82
CA LEU A 38 -4.82 -8.73 -9.14
C LEU A 38 -4.93 -8.89 -7.63
N ASP A 39 -5.83 -9.77 -7.17
CA ASP A 39 -5.95 -10.13 -5.76
C ASP A 39 -4.65 -10.79 -5.25
N ASP A 40 -4.10 -11.75 -5.99
CA ASP A 40 -2.84 -12.44 -5.67
C ASP A 40 -1.63 -11.49 -5.61
N ASP A 41 -1.65 -10.40 -6.37
CA ASP A 41 -0.62 -9.35 -6.35
C ASP A 41 -0.95 -8.23 -5.35
N GLY A 42 -2.10 -8.29 -4.67
CA GLY A 42 -2.57 -7.28 -3.72
C GLY A 42 -2.71 -5.89 -4.34
N VAL A 43 -3.21 -5.81 -5.58
CA VAL A 43 -3.38 -4.55 -6.29
C VAL A 43 -4.66 -3.88 -5.81
N THR A 44 -4.52 -2.75 -5.12
CA THR A 44 -5.62 -2.01 -4.50
C THR A 44 -5.61 -0.54 -4.89
N TYR A 45 -6.75 0.10 -4.72
CA TYR A 45 -6.95 1.52 -4.90
C TYR A 45 -7.85 2.02 -3.77
N THR A 46 -7.52 3.12 -3.13
CA THR A 46 -8.34 3.70 -2.07
C THR A 46 -9.13 4.88 -2.64
N PRO A 47 -10.46 4.78 -2.82
CA PRO A 47 -11.24 5.90 -3.33
C PRO A 47 -11.23 7.04 -2.30
N VAL A 48 -10.76 8.20 -2.69
CA VAL A 48 -10.96 9.41 -1.88
C VAL A 48 -12.43 9.78 -2.00
N GLY A 49 -13.17 9.61 -0.92
CA GLY A 49 -14.54 10.07 -0.81
C GLY A 49 -14.66 11.53 -1.24
N GLY A 50 -15.67 11.84 -2.04
CA GLY A 50 -15.85 13.17 -2.62
C GLY A 50 -15.76 14.29 -1.59
N ALA A 51 -14.93 15.26 -1.90
CA ALA A 51 -14.76 16.57 -1.25
C ALA A 51 -14.70 16.58 0.30
N GLY A 52 -13.50 16.58 0.81
CA GLY A 52 -13.18 17.38 1.99
C GLY A 52 -13.75 16.92 3.31
N THR A 53 -13.29 15.82 3.82
CA THR A 53 -13.04 15.70 5.24
C THR A 53 -11.87 14.74 5.44
N MET A 54 -10.67 15.25 5.43
CA MET A 54 -9.72 14.72 6.40
C MET A 54 -10.41 14.89 7.77
N PRO A 55 -10.38 13.88 8.66
CA PRO A 55 -10.89 14.06 10.00
C PRO A 55 -10.24 15.31 10.60
N PRO A 56 -10.96 16.10 11.38
CA PRO A 56 -10.43 17.33 11.94
C PRO A 56 -9.13 17.00 12.68
N ALA A 57 -8.08 17.73 12.36
CA ALA A 57 -6.77 17.61 13.02
C ALA A 57 -6.97 17.86 14.51
N GLY A 58 -7.06 16.81 15.31
CA GLY A 58 -7.26 16.96 16.75
C GLY A 58 -7.79 15.74 17.49
N ALA A 59 -8.19 14.67 16.84
CA ALA A 59 -8.41 13.42 17.57
C ALA A 59 -7.03 12.79 17.88
N PRO A 60 -6.71 12.54 19.16
CA PRO A 60 -5.49 11.81 19.50
C PRO A 60 -5.67 10.36 19.01
N GLU A 61 -4.99 10.00 17.92
CA GLU A 61 -4.78 8.61 17.61
C GLU A 61 -3.93 8.02 18.74
N GLN A 62 -4.55 7.29 19.60
CA GLN A 62 -3.87 6.39 20.52
C GLN A 62 -3.34 5.23 19.67
N ARG A 63 -2.14 5.39 19.13
CA ARG A 63 -1.34 4.25 18.66
C ARG A 63 -0.99 3.42 19.88
N GLY A 64 -1.69 2.33 20.04
CA GLY A 64 -1.56 1.42 21.20
C GLY A 64 -2.74 0.48 21.34
N THR A 65 -3.87 0.83 20.74
CA THR A 65 -4.98 -0.09 20.52
C THR A 65 -5.21 -0.21 19.01
N PRO A 66 -5.32 -1.40 18.44
CA PRO A 66 -5.63 -1.57 17.03
C PRO A 66 -6.91 -0.80 16.72
N THR A 67 -6.81 0.21 15.87
CA THR A 67 -7.97 0.88 15.31
C THR A 67 -8.86 -0.19 14.68
N PRO A 68 -10.18 -0.21 14.88
CA PRO A 68 -11.05 -1.12 14.17
C PRO A 68 -10.80 -0.89 12.68
N GLY A 69 -10.35 -1.93 11.96
CA GLY A 69 -10.07 -1.81 10.56
C GLY A 69 -11.33 -1.48 9.75
N PRO A 70 -11.17 -1.17 8.47
CA PRO A 70 -12.26 -0.66 7.64
C PRO A 70 -13.47 -1.59 7.69
N ASP A 71 -14.58 -1.01 8.05
CA ASP A 71 -15.89 -1.62 7.91
C ASP A 71 -16.14 -1.86 6.40
N PRO A 72 -16.84 -2.91 5.96
CA PRO A 72 -17.32 -3.01 4.58
C PRO A 72 -18.09 -1.79 4.07
N GLY A 73 -18.48 -0.87 4.96
CA GLY A 73 -19.04 0.43 4.66
C GLY A 73 -18.09 1.62 4.90
N ASP A 74 -16.82 1.39 5.21
CA ASP A 74 -15.84 2.46 5.39
C ASP A 74 -15.48 3.04 4.01
N PRO A 75 -15.77 4.33 3.75
CA PRO A 75 -15.46 4.98 2.48
C PRO A 75 -13.95 5.10 2.21
N LEU A 76 -13.09 4.79 3.18
CA LEU A 76 -11.63 4.79 3.06
C LEU A 76 -11.05 3.36 2.93
N ALA A 77 -11.89 2.32 2.89
CA ALA A 77 -11.42 0.96 2.67
C ALA A 77 -10.80 0.83 1.27
N PRO A 78 -9.63 0.17 1.15
CA PRO A 78 -9.05 -0.10 -0.15
C PRO A 78 -10.00 -0.93 -1.01
N GLU A 79 -10.32 -0.44 -2.20
CA GLU A 79 -11.06 -1.20 -3.20
C GLU A 79 -10.11 -2.07 -4.03
N ARG A 80 -10.64 -3.16 -4.56
CA ARG A 80 -9.93 -4.00 -5.52
C ARG A 80 -9.72 -3.25 -6.81
N TRP A 81 -8.51 -3.30 -7.35
CA TRP A 81 -8.21 -2.80 -8.68
C TRP A 81 -8.99 -3.61 -9.74
N ARG A 82 -9.55 -2.95 -10.71
CA ARG A 82 -10.28 -3.58 -11.80
C ARG A 82 -9.54 -3.37 -13.10
N LEU A 83 -9.21 -4.45 -13.78
CA LEU A 83 -8.52 -4.43 -15.07
C LEU A 83 -9.34 -5.16 -16.11
N ASP A 84 -9.59 -4.51 -17.21
CA ASP A 84 -10.23 -5.12 -18.38
C ASP A 84 -9.22 -6.03 -19.10
N PRO A 85 -9.56 -7.30 -19.40
CA PRO A 85 -8.65 -8.23 -20.06
C PRO A 85 -8.33 -7.84 -21.52
N VAL A 86 -9.09 -6.92 -22.12
CA VAL A 86 -8.86 -6.47 -23.49
C VAL A 86 -8.00 -5.22 -23.51
N PRO A 87 -6.75 -5.26 -23.99
CA PRO A 87 -5.88 -4.08 -24.01
C PRO A 87 -6.35 -3.01 -24.98
N TRP A 88 -5.84 -1.79 -24.84
CA TRP A 88 -5.98 -0.76 -25.84
C TRP A 88 -4.72 -0.71 -26.71
N VAL A 89 -4.87 -0.83 -28.01
CA VAL A 89 -3.77 -0.89 -28.95
C VAL A 89 -3.57 0.44 -29.66
N VAL A 90 -2.32 0.87 -29.74
CA VAL A 90 -1.84 2.00 -30.53
C VAL A 90 -0.81 1.49 -31.53
N ASP A 91 -1.00 1.80 -32.81
CA ASP A 91 -0.07 1.40 -33.85
C ASP A 91 1.27 2.14 -33.73
N ALA A 92 2.35 1.52 -34.23
CA ALA A 92 3.69 2.09 -34.19
C ALA A 92 3.82 3.49 -34.83
N ALA A 93 3.15 3.71 -35.97
CA ALA A 93 3.15 5.00 -36.64
C ALA A 93 2.37 6.07 -35.86
N GLU A 94 1.19 5.74 -35.36
CA GLU A 94 0.42 6.63 -34.47
C GLU A 94 1.23 6.96 -33.20
N TRP A 95 1.88 5.94 -32.63
CA TRP A 95 2.71 6.11 -31.43
C TRP A 95 3.92 7.02 -31.66
N ALA A 96 4.59 6.89 -32.80
CA ALA A 96 5.73 7.76 -33.13
C ALA A 96 5.31 9.25 -33.14
N GLY A 97 4.16 9.55 -33.76
CA GLY A 97 3.58 10.90 -33.75
C GLY A 97 3.20 11.37 -32.33
N LEU A 98 2.45 10.54 -31.62
CA LEU A 98 1.97 10.84 -30.25
C LEU A 98 3.11 11.02 -29.25
N SER A 99 4.11 10.13 -29.29
CA SER A 99 5.27 10.22 -28.39
C SER A 99 6.14 11.45 -28.68
N SER A 100 6.28 11.83 -29.97
CA SER A 100 6.97 13.08 -30.35
C SER A 100 6.20 14.31 -29.87
N ALA A 101 4.88 14.32 -30.01
CA ALA A 101 4.02 15.39 -29.56
C ALA A 101 4.02 15.53 -28.04
N LEU A 102 4.06 14.40 -27.31
CA LEU A 102 4.14 14.39 -25.85
C LEU A 102 5.51 14.90 -25.35
N ARG A 103 6.61 14.57 -26.05
CA ARG A 103 7.93 15.14 -25.73
C ARG A 103 7.95 16.65 -25.89
N GLN A 104 7.40 17.17 -27.00
CA GLN A 104 7.29 18.62 -27.21
C GLN A 104 6.47 19.27 -26.09
N ARG A 105 5.32 18.67 -25.73
CA ARG A 105 4.45 19.20 -24.68
C ARG A 105 5.15 19.23 -23.33
N ALA A 106 5.86 18.16 -22.97
CA ALA A 106 6.64 18.10 -21.71
C ALA A 106 7.74 19.18 -21.69
N THR A 107 8.46 19.37 -22.80
CA THR A 107 9.48 20.43 -22.93
C THR A 107 8.85 21.81 -22.80
N LEU A 108 7.71 22.06 -23.45
CA LEU A 108 6.99 23.33 -23.34
C LEU A 108 6.61 23.61 -21.88
N LEU A 109 6.02 22.64 -21.19
CA LEU A 109 5.60 22.78 -19.79
C LEU A 109 6.79 22.99 -18.84
N ASP A 110 7.91 22.33 -19.10
CA ASP A 110 9.17 22.55 -18.38
C ASP A 110 9.69 23.99 -18.51
N LEU A 111 9.68 24.53 -19.72
CA LEU A 111 10.07 25.94 -19.98
C LEU A 111 9.12 26.92 -19.28
N VAL A 112 7.81 26.63 -19.30
CA VAL A 112 6.81 27.42 -18.58
C VAL A 112 7.07 27.37 -17.07
N LEU A 113 7.31 26.20 -16.50
CA LEU A 113 7.63 26.03 -15.07
C LEU A 113 8.88 26.83 -14.70
N THR A 114 9.93 26.67 -15.50
CA THR A 114 11.22 27.39 -15.30
C THR A 114 11.04 28.90 -15.33
N ASP A 115 10.23 29.43 -16.25
CA ASP A 115 9.96 30.87 -16.29
C ASP A 115 9.12 31.35 -15.10
N LEU A 116 8.07 30.62 -14.73
CA LEU A 116 7.16 31.01 -13.64
C LEU A 116 7.85 31.07 -12.27
N TYR A 117 8.79 30.15 -12.00
CA TYR A 117 9.57 30.14 -10.77
C TYR A 117 10.94 30.81 -10.88
N GLY A 118 11.26 31.38 -12.06
CA GLY A 118 12.45 32.11 -12.38
C GLY A 118 12.15 33.56 -12.76
N PRO A 119 12.48 33.98 -14.00
CA PRO A 119 12.40 35.37 -14.45
C PRO A 119 10.98 35.90 -14.66
N ARG A 120 9.97 35.06 -14.79
CA ARG A 120 8.55 35.42 -15.03
C ARG A 120 8.33 36.28 -16.28
N THR A 121 9.08 35.99 -17.33
CA THR A 121 8.99 36.74 -18.60
C THR A 121 7.67 36.54 -19.30
N LEU A 122 7.05 35.36 -19.16
CA LEU A 122 5.77 35.07 -19.78
C LEU A 122 4.65 35.93 -19.19
N ILE A 123 4.66 36.18 -17.87
CA ILE A 123 3.73 37.12 -17.24
C ILE A 123 4.02 38.56 -17.67
N ARG A 124 5.29 38.98 -17.64
CA ARG A 124 5.66 40.35 -18.03
C ARG A 124 5.35 40.67 -19.50
N ARG A 125 5.42 39.66 -20.38
CA ARG A 125 5.06 39.79 -21.80
C ARG A 125 3.55 39.67 -22.05
N GLY A 126 2.74 39.42 -21.03
CA GLY A 126 1.30 39.25 -21.16
C GLY A 126 0.88 37.92 -21.82
N LEU A 127 1.78 36.95 -21.94
CA LEU A 127 1.48 35.64 -22.53
C LEU A 127 0.72 34.71 -21.54
N ILE A 128 0.93 34.94 -20.27
CA ILE A 128 0.17 34.25 -19.20
C ILE A 128 -0.43 35.33 -18.29
N PRO A 129 -1.75 35.38 -18.16
CA PRO A 129 -2.42 36.26 -17.21
C PRO A 129 -1.99 35.97 -15.77
N PRO A 130 -1.64 37.02 -14.98
CA PRO A 130 -1.16 36.83 -13.60
C PRO A 130 -2.20 36.18 -12.69
N GLU A 131 -3.49 36.33 -12.97
CA GLU A 131 -4.59 35.74 -12.23
C GLU A 131 -4.58 34.21 -12.29
N LEU A 132 -4.19 33.61 -13.41
CA LEU A 132 -4.06 32.17 -13.57
C LEU A 132 -2.91 31.59 -12.72
N VAL A 133 -1.90 32.38 -12.45
CA VAL A 133 -0.73 31.97 -11.68
C VAL A 133 -0.94 32.28 -10.20
N PHE A 134 -1.12 33.54 -9.85
CA PHE A 134 -1.17 33.97 -8.45
C PHE A 134 -2.51 33.70 -7.77
N GLY A 135 -3.56 33.44 -8.53
CA GLY A 135 -4.87 33.00 -8.05
C GLY A 135 -4.98 31.51 -7.83
N SER A 136 -3.98 30.72 -8.24
CA SER A 136 -3.98 29.26 -8.08
C SER A 136 -3.29 28.84 -6.77
N HIS A 137 -3.92 27.93 -6.03
CA HIS A 137 -3.31 27.32 -4.83
C HIS A 137 -2.08 26.47 -5.14
N ALA A 138 -1.96 25.99 -6.39
CA ALA A 138 -0.81 25.22 -6.84
C ALA A 138 0.45 26.07 -7.07
N TYR A 139 0.32 27.39 -7.16
CA TYR A 139 1.46 28.29 -7.23
C TYR A 139 2.02 28.58 -5.84
N LEU A 140 3.11 27.95 -5.53
CA LEU A 140 3.76 28.07 -4.22
C LEU A 140 4.80 29.19 -4.24
N ARG A 141 4.49 30.37 -3.71
CA ARG A 141 5.41 31.52 -3.66
C ARG A 141 6.75 31.18 -2.99
N ARG A 142 6.74 30.31 -1.99
CA ARG A 142 7.94 29.85 -1.28
C ARG A 142 8.83 28.93 -2.12
N ALA A 143 8.32 28.37 -3.21
CA ALA A 143 9.10 27.57 -4.13
C ALA A 143 9.90 28.39 -5.15
N HIS A 144 9.75 29.74 -5.19
CA HIS A 144 10.52 30.57 -6.08
C HIS A 144 12.02 30.42 -5.85
N GLY A 145 12.78 30.21 -6.93
CA GLY A 145 14.21 29.99 -6.90
C GLY A 145 14.65 28.57 -6.50
N LEU A 146 13.71 27.65 -6.22
CA LEU A 146 14.03 26.23 -6.12
C LEU A 146 14.38 25.70 -7.51
N THR A 147 15.50 25.00 -7.60
CA THR A 147 15.94 24.35 -8.83
C THR A 147 16.52 22.98 -8.52
N VAL A 148 16.36 22.03 -9.43
CA VAL A 148 17.06 20.76 -9.39
C VAL A 148 18.22 20.78 -10.40
N PRO A 149 19.31 20.06 -10.14
CA PRO A 149 20.40 19.92 -11.11
C PRO A 149 19.91 19.33 -12.43
N GLY A 150 20.51 19.78 -13.54
CA GLY A 150 20.17 19.30 -14.86
C GLY A 150 19.38 20.32 -15.70
N PRO A 151 19.05 19.98 -16.94
CA PRO A 151 18.43 20.91 -17.89
C PRO A 151 16.92 21.10 -17.65
N HIS A 152 16.26 20.19 -16.92
CA HIS A 152 14.81 20.18 -16.76
C HIS A 152 14.39 20.33 -15.30
N GLN A 153 13.40 21.19 -15.07
CA GLN A 153 12.80 21.43 -13.76
C GLN A 153 11.52 20.60 -13.56
N LEU A 154 10.86 20.18 -14.65
CA LEU A 154 9.78 19.24 -14.65
C LEU A 154 10.33 17.83 -14.86
N PHE A 155 10.45 17.04 -13.79
CA PHE A 155 11.08 15.72 -13.83
C PHE A 155 10.18 14.64 -14.42
N LEU A 156 8.94 14.51 -13.95
CA LEU A 156 7.96 13.54 -14.41
C LEU A 156 6.71 14.27 -14.90
N HIS A 157 6.36 14.08 -16.14
CA HIS A 157 5.14 14.56 -16.76
C HIS A 157 4.22 13.41 -17.10
N ALA A 158 2.92 13.56 -16.86
CA ALA A 158 1.93 12.69 -17.46
C ALA A 158 0.82 13.53 -18.12
N ALA A 159 0.27 13.02 -19.20
CA ALA A 159 -0.87 13.61 -19.88
C ALA A 159 -2.04 12.64 -19.91
N ASP A 160 -3.23 13.14 -19.54
CA ASP A 160 -4.48 12.43 -19.73
C ASP A 160 -4.94 12.69 -21.18
N VAL A 161 -4.88 11.66 -22.02
CA VAL A 161 -5.11 11.76 -23.48
C VAL A 161 -6.31 10.91 -23.86
N VAL A 162 -7.10 11.43 -24.77
CA VAL A 162 -8.22 10.72 -25.39
C VAL A 162 -8.08 10.74 -26.90
N ARG A 163 -8.72 9.80 -27.58
CA ARG A 163 -8.87 9.82 -29.02
C ARG A 163 -10.25 10.35 -29.37
N GLY A 164 -10.34 11.38 -30.20
CA GLY A 164 -11.58 11.90 -30.73
C GLY A 164 -12.25 10.97 -31.75
N PRO A 165 -13.48 11.26 -32.16
CA PRO A 165 -14.20 10.49 -33.17
C PRO A 165 -13.50 10.53 -34.55
N ASP A 166 -12.76 11.59 -34.83
CA ASP A 166 -11.92 11.79 -36.03
C ASP A 166 -10.63 10.96 -36.00
N GLY A 167 -10.34 10.30 -34.87
CA GLY A 167 -9.13 9.52 -34.68
C GLY A 167 -7.94 10.33 -34.15
N ALA A 168 -8.04 11.65 -34.04
CA ALA A 168 -6.97 12.50 -33.51
C ALA A 168 -6.83 12.35 -31.98
N PHE A 169 -5.60 12.44 -31.48
CA PHE A 169 -5.36 12.47 -30.05
C PHE A 169 -5.44 13.88 -29.49
N VAL A 170 -6.09 14.01 -28.33
CA VAL A 170 -6.30 15.29 -27.64
C VAL A 170 -5.95 15.14 -26.16
N ALA A 171 -5.17 16.07 -25.61
CA ALA A 171 -4.87 16.12 -24.19
C ALA A 171 -6.03 16.76 -23.41
N MET A 172 -6.57 16.05 -22.45
CA MET A 172 -7.62 16.53 -21.54
C MET A 172 -7.05 17.33 -20.36
N GLY A 173 -5.76 17.16 -20.09
CA GLY A 173 -5.02 17.83 -19.03
C GLY A 173 -3.68 17.19 -18.79
N ASP A 174 -2.83 17.91 -18.09
CA ASP A 174 -1.50 17.50 -17.71
C ASP A 174 -1.47 17.11 -16.23
N ARG A 175 -0.52 16.25 -15.84
CA ARG A 175 -0.24 15.86 -14.47
C ARG A 175 1.23 16.09 -14.20
N THR A 176 1.52 17.01 -13.31
CA THR A 176 2.87 17.51 -13.05
C THR A 176 3.17 17.65 -11.57
N GLU A 177 2.14 17.57 -10.71
CA GLU A 177 2.30 17.65 -9.27
C GLU A 177 3.01 16.39 -8.74
N ALA A 178 2.32 15.27 -8.74
CA ALA A 178 2.82 13.95 -8.38
C ALA A 178 2.14 12.88 -9.25
N PRO A 179 2.46 12.78 -10.55
CA PRO A 179 1.76 11.89 -11.47
C PRO A 179 1.75 10.43 -10.99
N SER A 180 0.57 9.87 -10.78
CA SER A 180 0.36 8.47 -10.38
C SER A 180 -0.08 7.61 -11.56
N GLY A 181 0.13 6.31 -11.45
CA GLY A 181 -0.35 5.34 -12.41
C GLY A 181 0.73 4.63 -13.22
N ALA A 182 1.99 5.02 -13.10
CA ALA A 182 3.08 4.34 -13.81
C ALA A 182 3.31 2.93 -13.26
N GLY A 183 3.21 2.76 -11.95
CA GLY A 183 3.26 1.45 -11.30
C GLY A 183 2.06 0.58 -11.68
N TYR A 184 0.86 1.14 -11.70
CA TYR A 184 -0.34 0.42 -12.18
C TYR A 184 -0.19 -0.02 -13.63
N ALA A 185 0.33 0.82 -14.53
CA ALA A 185 0.55 0.44 -15.94
C ALA A 185 1.47 -0.78 -16.08
N MET A 186 2.52 -0.87 -15.26
CA MET A 186 3.41 -2.04 -15.22
C MET A 186 2.74 -3.26 -14.57
N ALA A 187 1.95 -3.07 -13.51
CA ALA A 187 1.21 -4.15 -12.88
C ALA A 187 0.17 -4.74 -13.86
N ASP A 188 -0.60 -3.89 -14.52
CA ASP A 188 -1.60 -4.28 -15.53
C ASP A 188 -0.94 -5.06 -16.68
N ARG A 189 0.22 -4.57 -17.20
CA ARG A 189 1.00 -5.27 -18.23
C ARG A 189 1.42 -6.66 -17.78
N ARG A 190 1.88 -6.81 -16.52
CA ARG A 190 2.29 -8.10 -15.97
C ARG A 190 1.13 -9.07 -15.83
N VAL A 191 -0.03 -8.59 -15.39
CA VAL A 191 -1.24 -9.41 -15.26
C VAL A 191 -1.72 -9.89 -16.62
N ILE A 192 -1.87 -8.97 -17.59
CA ILE A 192 -2.33 -9.34 -18.96
C ILE A 192 -1.35 -10.30 -19.63
N ALA A 193 -0.04 -10.11 -19.46
CA ALA A 193 0.96 -10.99 -20.03
C ALA A 193 0.87 -12.44 -19.50
N ARG A 194 0.40 -12.63 -18.27
CA ARG A 194 0.19 -13.98 -17.70
C ARG A 194 -1.13 -14.60 -18.12
N VAL A 195 -2.17 -13.79 -18.22
CA VAL A 195 -3.52 -14.27 -18.54
C VAL A 195 -3.65 -14.63 -20.02
N ALA A 196 -3.02 -13.84 -20.90
CA ALA A 196 -3.11 -13.99 -22.34
C ALA A 196 -1.73 -14.06 -23.03
N PRO A 197 -0.83 -14.99 -22.63
CA PRO A 197 0.58 -15.01 -23.10
C PRO A 197 0.69 -15.19 -24.63
N ASP A 198 -0.23 -15.93 -25.24
CA ASP A 198 -0.22 -16.15 -26.70
C ASP A 198 -0.62 -14.89 -27.47
N VAL A 199 -1.58 -14.13 -26.97
CA VAL A 199 -1.99 -12.84 -27.57
C VAL A 199 -0.86 -11.83 -27.45
N VAL A 200 -0.22 -11.74 -26.27
CA VAL A 200 0.93 -10.85 -26.04
C VAL A 200 2.09 -11.20 -26.96
N ARG A 201 2.40 -12.48 -27.13
CA ARG A 201 3.50 -12.94 -27.99
C ARG A 201 3.25 -12.59 -29.45
N ARG A 202 2.04 -12.76 -29.95
CA ARG A 202 1.67 -12.41 -31.34
C ARG A 202 1.59 -10.91 -31.57
N SER A 203 1.03 -10.18 -30.63
CA SER A 203 0.88 -8.72 -30.71
C SER A 203 2.19 -7.96 -30.46
N ALA A 204 3.16 -8.60 -29.78
CA ALA A 204 4.49 -8.09 -29.46
C ALA A 204 4.47 -6.62 -28.99
N PRO A 205 3.78 -6.27 -27.89
CA PRO A 205 3.78 -4.91 -27.38
C PRO A 205 5.18 -4.49 -26.91
N GLU A 206 5.52 -3.22 -27.08
CA GLU A 206 6.76 -2.64 -26.58
C GLU A 206 6.91 -2.87 -25.06
N SER A 207 8.13 -3.16 -24.62
CA SER A 207 8.44 -3.37 -23.20
C SER A 207 8.44 -2.06 -22.42
N LEU A 208 7.81 -2.04 -21.25
CA LEU A 208 7.83 -0.88 -20.33
C LEU A 208 9.12 -0.82 -19.49
N THR A 209 9.84 -1.92 -19.35
CA THR A 209 11.04 -2.03 -18.48
C THR A 209 12.12 -1.00 -18.78
N PRO A 210 12.46 -0.67 -20.05
CA PRO A 210 13.46 0.35 -20.34
C PRO A 210 13.11 1.74 -19.81
N PHE A 211 11.82 2.08 -19.76
CA PHE A 211 11.37 3.34 -19.18
C PHE A 211 11.73 3.44 -17.70
N PHE A 212 11.47 2.41 -16.91
CA PHE A 212 11.75 2.42 -15.47
C PHE A 212 13.25 2.43 -15.16
N ARG A 213 14.06 1.78 -15.99
CA ARG A 213 15.53 1.88 -15.90
C ARG A 213 15.99 3.32 -16.11
N SER A 214 15.51 3.94 -17.19
CA SER A 214 15.84 5.35 -17.49
C SER A 214 15.29 6.30 -16.43
N PHE A 215 14.16 5.97 -15.82
CA PHE A 215 13.60 6.72 -14.70
C PHE A 215 14.55 6.71 -13.49
N LEU A 216 15.07 5.54 -13.11
CA LEU A 216 16.05 5.42 -12.01
C LEU A 216 17.33 6.21 -12.31
N LEU A 217 17.88 6.05 -13.50
CA LEU A 217 19.08 6.80 -13.91
C LEU A 217 18.84 8.31 -13.91
N ALA A 218 17.66 8.75 -14.34
CA ALA A 218 17.30 10.16 -14.30
C ALA A 218 17.18 10.70 -12.86
N LEU A 219 16.65 9.90 -11.91
CA LEU A 219 16.63 10.26 -10.50
C LEU A 219 18.03 10.43 -9.93
N GLN A 220 18.95 9.55 -10.29
CA GLN A 220 20.35 9.65 -9.87
C GLN A 220 21.04 10.87 -10.50
N ALA A 221 20.72 11.19 -11.75
CA ALA A 221 21.31 12.30 -12.49
C ALA A 221 20.92 13.68 -11.96
N VAL A 222 19.79 13.82 -11.29
CA VAL A 222 19.35 15.09 -10.66
C VAL A 222 19.86 15.24 -9.21
N ALA A 223 20.73 14.36 -8.74
CA ALA A 223 21.33 14.48 -7.43
C ALA A 223 22.23 15.72 -7.32
N PRO A 224 22.41 16.28 -6.11
CA PRO A 224 23.40 17.32 -5.87
C PRO A 224 24.79 16.90 -6.36
N ARG A 225 25.54 17.86 -6.94
CA ARG A 225 26.87 17.57 -7.52
C ARG A 225 27.90 17.03 -6.50
N SER A 226 27.61 17.18 -5.21
CA SER A 226 28.46 16.69 -4.14
C SER A 226 28.23 15.21 -3.81
N ALA A 227 27.22 14.56 -4.38
CA ALA A 227 26.91 13.16 -4.14
C ALA A 227 27.63 12.28 -5.17
N GLU A 228 28.58 11.45 -4.72
CA GLU A 228 29.28 10.46 -5.56
C GLU A 228 28.40 9.22 -5.80
N ASP A 229 27.67 8.79 -4.79
CA ASP A 229 26.71 7.67 -4.83
C ASP A 229 25.36 8.16 -4.27
N PRO A 230 24.50 8.76 -5.12
CA PRO A 230 23.34 9.46 -4.63
C PRO A 230 22.29 8.53 -4.05
N ARG A 231 21.87 8.82 -2.85
CA ARG A 231 20.79 8.11 -2.18
C ARG A 231 19.44 8.73 -2.54
N VAL A 232 18.62 7.91 -3.18
CA VAL A 232 17.27 8.28 -3.64
C VAL A 232 16.23 7.61 -2.75
N VAL A 233 15.19 8.34 -2.36
CA VAL A 233 14.05 7.79 -1.61
C VAL A 233 12.71 8.21 -2.25
N VAL A 234 11.66 7.42 -2.01
CA VAL A 234 10.29 7.76 -2.40
C VAL A 234 9.55 8.25 -1.16
N LEU A 235 9.20 9.55 -1.12
CA LEU A 235 8.43 10.13 -0.01
C LEU A 235 6.93 9.93 -0.25
N SER A 236 6.31 9.08 0.55
CA SER A 236 4.90 8.70 0.51
C SER A 236 4.10 9.36 1.63
N PRO A 237 2.80 9.65 1.43
CA PRO A 237 1.90 10.03 2.51
C PRO A 237 1.41 8.83 3.35
N GLY A 238 1.87 7.60 3.05
CA GLY A 238 1.55 6.39 3.78
C GLY A 238 0.46 5.51 3.15
N THR A 239 0.10 4.45 3.85
CA THR A 239 -0.81 3.40 3.37
C THR A 239 -2.24 3.87 3.13
N HIS A 240 -2.65 4.98 3.73
CA HIS A 240 -3.98 5.59 3.53
C HIS A 240 -4.07 6.47 2.26
N SER A 241 -2.99 6.57 1.51
CA SER A 241 -3.00 7.27 0.22
C SER A 241 -3.87 6.57 -0.81
N GLU A 242 -4.58 7.36 -1.62
CA GLU A 242 -5.35 6.87 -2.79
C GLU A 242 -4.54 5.92 -3.68
N THR A 243 -3.25 6.19 -3.83
CA THR A 243 -2.33 5.46 -4.71
C THR A 243 -1.18 4.79 -3.95
N ALA A 244 -1.43 4.35 -2.70
CA ALA A 244 -0.41 3.71 -1.88
C ALA A 244 0.23 2.50 -2.58
N PHE A 245 -0.57 1.67 -3.25
CA PHE A 245 -0.06 0.56 -4.06
C PHE A 245 0.91 1.03 -5.15
N ASP A 246 0.51 2.04 -5.96
CA ASP A 246 1.34 2.57 -7.07
C ASP A 246 2.70 3.06 -6.56
N GLN A 247 2.70 3.71 -5.40
CA GLN A 247 3.91 4.26 -4.76
C GLN A 247 4.83 3.14 -4.27
N ALA A 248 4.29 2.18 -3.53
CA ALA A 248 5.06 1.06 -3.00
C ALA A 248 5.56 0.13 -4.13
N PHE A 249 4.72 -0.12 -5.13
CA PHE A 249 5.10 -0.91 -6.29
C PHE A 249 6.21 -0.23 -7.11
N LEU A 250 6.12 1.09 -7.30
CA LEU A 250 7.15 1.88 -7.98
C LEU A 250 8.47 1.86 -7.19
N ALA A 251 8.40 2.04 -5.86
CA ALA A 251 9.57 1.97 -4.99
C ALA A 251 10.26 0.60 -5.11
N GLY A 252 9.51 -0.50 -5.00
CA GLY A 252 10.04 -1.85 -5.19
C GLY A 252 10.58 -2.11 -6.60
N LEU A 253 9.91 -1.59 -7.64
CA LEU A 253 10.34 -1.73 -9.03
C LEU A 253 11.67 -1.01 -9.31
N LEU A 254 11.89 0.14 -8.69
CA LEU A 254 13.10 0.94 -8.82
C LEU A 254 14.18 0.56 -7.80
N GLY A 255 13.87 -0.29 -6.81
CA GLY A 255 14.79 -0.64 -5.73
C GLY A 255 15.06 0.52 -4.77
N LEU A 256 14.10 1.41 -4.56
CA LEU A 256 14.22 2.60 -3.72
C LEU A 256 13.47 2.40 -2.40
N PRO A 257 14.00 2.92 -1.27
CA PRO A 257 13.27 2.94 -0.01
C PRO A 257 11.99 3.77 -0.10
N LEU A 258 10.90 3.21 0.39
CA LEU A 258 9.64 3.93 0.60
C LEU A 258 9.66 4.53 2.01
N VAL A 259 9.62 5.86 2.10
CA VAL A 259 9.71 6.59 3.36
C VAL A 259 8.51 7.50 3.56
N GLU A 260 8.16 7.74 4.82
CA GLU A 260 7.19 8.74 5.24
C GLU A 260 7.89 9.93 5.90
N SER A 261 7.14 10.99 6.21
CA SER A 261 7.72 12.21 6.80
C SER A 261 8.50 11.96 8.09
N GLU A 262 8.03 11.05 8.93
CA GLU A 262 8.67 10.71 10.20
C GLU A 262 10.00 9.95 10.05
N ASP A 263 10.21 9.30 8.90
CA ASP A 263 11.47 8.63 8.59
C ASP A 263 12.59 9.62 8.22
N LEU A 264 12.24 10.88 7.91
CA LEU A 264 13.17 11.90 7.46
C LEU A 264 13.37 13.00 8.53
N THR A 265 14.53 13.63 8.47
CA THR A 265 14.84 14.81 9.31
C THR A 265 15.83 15.72 8.59
N VAL A 266 15.71 17.03 8.84
CA VAL A 266 16.70 18.00 8.35
C VAL A 266 17.63 18.38 9.49
N ARG A 267 18.94 18.19 9.30
CA ARG A 267 20.00 18.61 10.23
C ARG A 267 21.10 19.32 9.47
N GLU A 268 21.54 20.45 9.95
CA GLU A 268 22.62 21.24 9.33
C GLU A 268 22.37 21.59 7.86
N GLY A 269 21.07 21.68 7.49
CA GLY A 269 20.64 22.00 6.13
C GLY A 269 20.73 20.84 5.15
N ARG A 270 20.90 19.60 5.61
CA ARG A 270 20.82 18.37 4.80
C ARG A 270 19.68 17.50 5.28
N VAL A 271 19.11 16.72 4.36
CA VAL A 271 18.10 15.73 4.67
C VAL A 271 18.78 14.42 5.05
N TRP A 272 18.27 13.80 6.09
CA TRP A 272 18.74 12.53 6.61
C TRP A 272 17.56 11.58 6.79
N MET A 273 17.73 10.34 6.39
CA MET A 273 16.83 9.25 6.73
C MET A 273 17.24 8.67 8.07
N ARG A 274 16.28 8.45 8.93
CA ARG A 274 16.46 7.75 10.21
C ARG A 274 16.60 6.27 9.93
N ALA A 275 17.67 5.67 10.34
CA ALA A 275 17.91 4.24 10.33
C ALA A 275 18.24 3.78 11.73
N LEU A 276 18.24 2.47 11.97
CA LEU A 276 18.53 1.92 13.29
C LEU A 276 19.94 2.30 13.73
N GLY A 277 20.04 3.09 14.82
CA GLY A 277 21.30 3.56 15.40
C GLY A 277 22.03 4.66 14.63
N ARG A 278 21.58 5.10 13.44
CA ARG A 278 22.27 6.09 12.62
C ARG A 278 21.37 6.95 11.77
N HIS A 279 21.95 7.97 11.15
CA HIS A 279 21.29 8.80 10.15
C HIS A 279 22.01 8.64 8.82
N GLU A 280 21.25 8.45 7.76
CA GLU A 280 21.77 8.26 6.41
C GLU A 280 21.41 9.49 5.55
N PRO A 281 22.35 10.11 4.83
CA PRO A 281 22.05 11.27 4.01
C PRO A 281 21.11 10.89 2.87
N VAL A 282 20.18 11.79 2.53
CA VAL A 282 19.27 11.65 1.38
C VAL A 282 19.59 12.78 0.39
N ASP A 283 19.87 12.41 -0.85
CA ASP A 283 20.29 13.32 -1.89
C ASP A 283 19.17 13.63 -2.89
N VAL A 284 18.25 12.66 -3.12
CA VAL A 284 17.09 12.85 -4.01
C VAL A 284 15.83 12.31 -3.37
N ILE A 285 14.76 13.07 -3.42
CA ILE A 285 13.43 12.69 -2.96
C ILE A 285 12.49 12.66 -4.16
N LEU A 286 12.02 11.47 -4.54
CA LEU A 286 10.87 11.34 -5.43
C LEU A 286 9.61 11.55 -4.61
N ARG A 287 9.03 12.73 -4.74
CA ARG A 287 7.89 13.16 -3.96
C ARG A 287 6.58 12.57 -4.46
N ARG A 288 5.83 11.92 -3.56
CA ARG A 288 4.45 11.47 -3.78
C ARG A 288 3.45 12.20 -2.87
N VAL A 289 3.94 13.02 -1.96
CA VAL A 289 3.18 13.96 -1.15
C VAL A 289 2.95 15.23 -1.94
N ASP A 290 1.74 15.78 -1.93
CA ASP A 290 1.44 17.06 -2.62
C ASP A 290 2.33 18.19 -2.11
N ALA A 291 2.79 19.06 -3.00
CA ALA A 291 3.78 20.06 -2.69
C ALA A 291 3.38 21.00 -1.55
N ALA A 292 2.09 21.32 -1.41
CA ALA A 292 1.61 22.17 -0.33
C ALA A 292 1.86 21.57 1.08
N TYR A 293 2.06 20.26 1.18
CA TYR A 293 2.24 19.55 2.44
C TYR A 293 3.69 19.16 2.74
N VAL A 294 4.65 19.39 1.83
CA VAL A 294 6.02 18.85 1.96
C VAL A 294 6.86 19.51 3.05
N ASP A 295 6.54 20.73 3.46
CA ASP A 295 7.27 21.46 4.51
C ASP A 295 6.30 22.29 5.38
N PRO A 296 5.96 21.82 6.60
CA PRO A 296 5.03 22.56 7.46
C PRO A 296 5.58 23.90 7.94
N LEU A 297 6.91 24.12 7.90
CA LEU A 297 7.51 25.39 8.34
C LEU A 297 7.28 26.53 7.33
N GLU A 298 7.30 26.22 6.04
CA GLU A 298 7.21 27.24 4.99
C GLU A 298 5.91 27.23 4.21
N LEU A 299 5.16 26.12 4.25
CA LEU A 299 3.95 25.92 3.46
C LEU A 299 2.75 25.74 4.39
N ARG A 300 2.15 24.55 4.39
CA ARG A 300 0.96 24.25 5.17
C ARG A 300 1.32 23.91 6.63
N PRO A 301 1.04 24.77 7.62
CA PRO A 301 1.52 24.58 8.98
C PRO A 301 0.86 23.42 9.73
N ASP A 302 -0.28 22.94 9.24
CA ASP A 302 -1.01 21.78 9.78
C ASP A 302 -0.56 20.45 9.16
N SER A 303 0.40 20.46 8.23
CA SER A 303 0.86 19.26 7.54
C SER A 303 1.61 18.32 8.49
N ARG A 304 1.23 17.04 8.47
CA ARG A 304 1.96 15.94 9.08
C ARG A 304 2.68 15.06 8.05
N LEU A 305 2.51 15.37 6.76
CA LEU A 305 3.06 14.60 5.65
C LEU A 305 4.40 15.14 5.15
N GLY A 306 4.82 16.30 5.67
CA GLY A 306 6.01 16.99 5.24
C GLY A 306 7.17 16.90 6.23
N VAL A 307 8.35 17.28 5.75
CA VAL A 307 9.58 17.30 6.51
C VAL A 307 9.98 18.75 6.83
N VAL A 308 10.07 19.09 8.11
CA VAL A 308 10.38 20.45 8.57
C VAL A 308 11.74 20.89 8.03
N GLY A 309 11.78 22.00 7.31
CA GLY A 309 12.99 22.59 6.71
C GLY A 309 13.42 21.98 5.37
N LEU A 310 12.57 21.15 4.76
CA LEU A 310 12.87 20.51 3.47
C LEU A 310 13.11 21.54 2.37
N LEU A 311 12.27 22.57 2.26
CA LEU A 311 12.46 23.63 1.27
C LEU A 311 13.76 24.40 1.46
N GLN A 312 14.19 24.60 2.70
CA GLN A 312 15.46 25.23 2.98
C GLN A 312 16.64 24.35 2.53
N ALA A 313 16.57 23.04 2.78
CA ALA A 313 17.59 22.10 2.33
C ALA A 313 17.64 22.07 0.77
N ALA A 314 16.50 22.07 0.12
CA ALA A 314 16.42 22.11 -1.34
C ALA A 314 17.00 23.43 -1.92
N ARG A 315 16.72 24.59 -1.33
CA ARG A 315 17.32 25.88 -1.74
C ARG A 315 18.83 25.91 -1.58
N ARG A 316 19.37 25.21 -0.60
CA ARG A 316 20.83 25.07 -0.42
C ARG A 316 21.44 24.11 -1.44
N GLY A 317 20.63 23.43 -2.24
CA GLY A 317 21.08 22.41 -3.19
C GLY A 317 21.68 21.18 -2.51
N SER A 318 21.31 20.92 -1.25
CA SER A 318 21.76 19.75 -0.50
C SER A 318 20.88 18.51 -0.74
N VAL A 319 19.70 18.70 -1.32
CA VAL A 319 18.75 17.64 -1.72
C VAL A 319 17.97 18.10 -2.95
N SER A 320 17.71 17.20 -3.87
CA SER A 320 16.81 17.42 -5.00
C SER A 320 15.44 16.82 -4.69
N VAL A 321 14.39 17.62 -4.87
CA VAL A 321 13.00 17.18 -4.66
C VAL A 321 12.30 17.20 -6.02
N VAL A 322 11.85 16.04 -6.50
CA VAL A 322 11.19 15.87 -7.80
C VAL A 322 9.80 15.20 -7.63
N ASN A 323 8.74 15.67 -8.33
CA ASN A 323 8.79 16.93 -9.09
C ASN A 323 9.01 18.12 -8.15
N THR A 324 9.61 19.17 -8.70
CA THR A 324 9.88 20.41 -7.96
C THR A 324 8.59 20.92 -7.31
N PRO A 325 8.61 21.30 -6.01
CA PRO A 325 7.46 21.92 -5.37
C PRO A 325 6.94 23.11 -6.17
N GLY A 326 5.63 23.11 -6.44
CA GLY A 326 4.97 24.12 -7.26
C GLY A 326 4.77 23.72 -8.72
N SER A 327 5.27 22.57 -9.17
CA SER A 327 5.02 22.06 -10.53
C SER A 327 3.52 21.85 -10.82
N GLY A 328 2.69 21.67 -9.78
CA GLY A 328 1.25 21.56 -9.92
C GLY A 328 0.54 22.75 -10.58
N ILE A 329 1.19 23.92 -10.66
CA ILE A 329 0.63 25.08 -11.39
C ILE A 329 0.35 24.75 -12.85
N LEU A 330 1.13 23.84 -13.45
CA LEU A 330 0.97 23.43 -14.84
C LEU A 330 -0.31 22.57 -15.05
N GLU A 331 -0.91 22.06 -13.98
CA GLU A 331 -2.20 21.35 -14.04
C GLU A 331 -3.41 22.29 -14.11
N ASN A 332 -3.19 23.60 -13.99
CA ASN A 332 -4.24 24.59 -14.08
C ASN A 332 -4.92 24.55 -15.47
N PRO A 333 -6.22 24.21 -15.57
CA PRO A 333 -6.89 24.09 -16.85
C PRO A 333 -6.99 25.43 -17.61
N GLY A 334 -6.81 26.56 -16.92
CA GLY A 334 -6.74 27.89 -17.55
C GLY A 334 -5.49 28.10 -18.40
N LEU A 335 -4.46 27.27 -18.27
CA LEU A 335 -3.28 27.32 -19.12
C LEU A 335 -3.51 26.60 -20.46
N LEU A 336 -4.44 25.68 -20.57
CA LEU A 336 -4.66 24.87 -21.77
C LEU A 336 -4.92 25.69 -23.03
N PRO A 337 -5.76 26.76 -23.03
CA PRO A 337 -5.98 27.60 -24.21
C PRO A 337 -4.76 28.43 -24.60
N LEU A 338 -3.81 28.63 -23.67
CA LEU A 338 -2.60 29.45 -23.92
C LEU A 338 -1.46 28.62 -24.49
N LEU A 339 -1.49 27.29 -24.39
CA LEU A 339 -0.39 26.40 -24.77
C LEU A 339 0.02 26.55 -26.25
N PRO A 340 -0.88 26.76 -27.25
CA PRO A 340 -0.47 27.00 -28.63
C PRO A 340 0.39 28.26 -28.80
N ALA A 341 -0.02 29.37 -28.19
CA ALA A 341 0.74 30.64 -28.25
C ALA A 341 2.07 30.54 -27.47
N LEU A 342 2.10 29.77 -26.38
CA LEU A 342 3.31 29.50 -25.60
C LEU A 342 4.27 28.59 -26.37
N ALA A 343 3.77 27.62 -27.16
CA ALA A 343 4.60 26.75 -27.99
C ALA A 343 5.30 27.58 -29.11
N ASP A 344 4.56 28.45 -29.78
CA ASP A 344 5.14 29.38 -30.76
C ASP A 344 6.18 30.31 -30.10
N ALA A 345 5.87 30.92 -28.98
CA ALA A 345 6.72 31.89 -28.30
C ALA A 345 8.00 31.28 -27.69
N LEU A 346 7.98 30.03 -27.23
CA LEU A 346 9.08 29.38 -26.50
C LEU A 346 9.84 28.38 -27.35
N LEU A 347 9.17 27.67 -28.25
CA LEU A 347 9.75 26.64 -29.10
C LEU A 347 9.88 27.05 -30.57
N GLY A 348 9.13 28.06 -31.04
CA GLY A 348 9.02 28.40 -32.46
C GLY A 348 8.29 27.31 -33.27
N GLU A 349 7.43 26.53 -32.62
CA GLU A 349 6.75 25.38 -33.23
C GLU A 349 5.24 25.42 -32.92
N GLU A 350 4.43 24.83 -33.81
CA GLU A 350 3.03 24.54 -33.48
C GLU A 350 2.92 23.44 -32.46
N LEU A 351 1.92 23.56 -31.58
CA LEU A 351 1.63 22.53 -30.59
C LEU A 351 1.10 21.26 -31.26
N ARG A 352 1.88 20.18 -31.24
CA ARG A 352 1.57 18.91 -31.95
C ARG A 352 0.52 18.05 -31.25
N LEU A 353 0.42 18.10 -29.92
CA LEU A 353 -0.65 17.47 -29.15
C LEU A 353 -1.61 18.55 -28.66
N PRO A 354 -2.73 18.77 -29.36
CA PRO A 354 -3.69 19.78 -28.98
C PRO A 354 -4.33 19.46 -27.62
N SER A 355 -4.72 20.49 -26.92
CA SER A 355 -5.56 20.37 -25.73
C SER A 355 -7.04 20.30 -26.10
N ALA A 356 -7.86 19.68 -25.27
CA ALA A 356 -9.29 19.76 -25.38
C ALA A 356 -9.74 21.23 -25.42
N PRO A 357 -10.73 21.59 -26.25
CA PRO A 357 -11.26 22.95 -26.32
C PRO A 357 -11.58 23.44 -24.91
N THR A 358 -10.96 24.53 -24.52
CA THR A 358 -11.06 25.11 -23.17
C THR A 358 -11.17 26.60 -23.26
N PHE A 359 -12.14 27.19 -22.57
CA PHE A 359 -12.42 28.60 -22.56
C PHE A 359 -12.23 29.15 -21.15
N TRP A 360 -11.24 29.99 -20.96
CA TRP A 360 -11.05 30.64 -19.67
C TRP A 360 -12.01 31.82 -19.55
N CYS A 361 -12.82 31.80 -18.46
CA CYS A 361 -13.83 32.85 -18.26
C CYS A 361 -13.24 34.19 -17.81
N GLY A 362 -11.95 34.25 -17.46
CA GLY A 362 -11.26 35.52 -17.20
C GLY A 362 -11.07 36.36 -18.44
N GLU A 363 -11.17 35.76 -19.63
CA GLU A 363 -11.19 36.48 -20.92
C GLU A 363 -12.64 36.76 -21.34
N PRO A 364 -12.96 38.01 -21.77
CA PRO A 364 -14.37 38.36 -22.12
C PRO A 364 -14.97 37.48 -23.20
N THR A 365 -14.20 37.08 -24.19
CA THR A 365 -14.62 36.16 -25.26
C THR A 365 -14.89 34.77 -24.75
N GLY A 366 -14.03 34.25 -23.85
CA GLY A 366 -14.19 32.96 -23.19
C GLY A 366 -15.42 32.93 -22.29
N LEU A 367 -15.65 33.97 -21.49
CA LEU A 367 -16.84 34.11 -20.64
C LEU A 367 -18.12 34.12 -21.47
N SER A 368 -18.15 34.92 -22.53
CA SER A 368 -19.32 35.02 -23.42
C SER A 368 -19.65 33.69 -24.05
N HIS A 369 -18.64 32.96 -24.53
CA HIS A 369 -18.81 31.61 -25.11
C HIS A 369 -19.35 30.59 -24.08
N VAL A 370 -18.77 30.55 -22.90
CA VAL A 370 -19.20 29.65 -21.82
C VAL A 370 -20.63 29.93 -21.36
N LEU A 371 -21.03 31.23 -21.27
CA LEU A 371 -22.38 31.60 -20.90
C LEU A 371 -23.43 31.32 -21.96
N ALA A 372 -23.04 31.42 -23.25
CA ALA A 372 -23.92 31.13 -24.38
C ALA A 372 -24.22 29.64 -24.51
N SER A 373 -23.24 28.77 -24.27
CA SER A 373 -23.36 27.30 -24.34
C SER A 373 -23.33 26.63 -22.98
N PHE A 374 -23.83 27.31 -21.95
CA PHE A 374 -23.62 26.95 -20.54
C PHE A 374 -24.00 25.50 -20.20
N ASP A 375 -25.16 25.06 -20.71
CA ASP A 375 -25.73 23.74 -20.38
C ASP A 375 -24.92 22.57 -20.96
N ASP A 376 -24.15 22.82 -22.01
CA ASP A 376 -23.28 21.84 -22.68
C ASP A 376 -21.84 21.83 -22.13
N MET A 377 -21.57 22.65 -21.11
CA MET A 377 -20.23 22.82 -20.57
C MET A 377 -19.95 21.94 -19.36
N VAL A 378 -18.71 21.52 -19.24
CA VAL A 378 -18.06 21.05 -18.01
C VAL A 378 -17.32 22.24 -17.42
N LEU A 379 -17.76 22.74 -16.27
CA LEU A 379 -17.11 23.85 -15.58
C LEU A 379 -16.09 23.34 -14.59
N ARG A 380 -14.85 23.82 -14.69
CA ARG A 380 -13.75 23.44 -13.80
C ARG A 380 -13.16 24.70 -13.14
N PRO A 381 -12.84 24.62 -11.84
CA PRO A 381 -12.13 25.73 -11.19
C PRO A 381 -10.66 25.78 -11.65
N THR A 382 -10.10 27.01 -11.73
CA THR A 382 -8.69 27.23 -12.08
C THR A 382 -7.74 27.11 -10.90
N ASP A 383 -8.27 27.08 -9.70
CA ASP A 383 -7.49 26.97 -8.47
C ASP A 383 -7.07 25.53 -8.14
N GLY A 384 -7.54 24.55 -8.90
CA GLY A 384 -7.25 23.13 -8.66
C GLY A 384 -8.09 22.49 -7.56
N VAL A 385 -8.96 23.28 -6.90
CA VAL A 385 -9.81 22.78 -5.80
C VAL A 385 -11.19 22.41 -6.34
N GLY A 386 -11.52 21.12 -6.25
CA GLY A 386 -12.83 20.60 -6.64
C GLY A 386 -12.87 19.91 -8.01
N ARG A 387 -13.90 19.10 -8.19
CA ARG A 387 -14.13 18.34 -9.43
C ARG A 387 -14.86 19.22 -10.46
N GLY A 388 -14.61 18.96 -11.74
CA GLY A 388 -15.41 19.55 -12.81
C GLY A 388 -16.90 19.22 -12.66
N ARG A 389 -17.76 20.20 -12.96
CA ARG A 389 -19.21 20.04 -12.89
C ARG A 389 -19.80 20.06 -14.30
N ILE A 390 -20.46 19.00 -14.70
CA ILE A 390 -21.24 18.97 -15.94
C ILE A 390 -22.54 19.74 -15.68
N VAL A 391 -22.71 20.86 -16.34
CA VAL A 391 -23.84 21.76 -16.09
C VAL A 391 -25.18 21.08 -16.43
N GLY A 392 -25.28 20.43 -17.58
CA GLY A 392 -26.49 19.73 -18.01
C GLY A 392 -27.03 18.62 -17.08
N ARG A 393 -26.28 18.33 -15.99
CA ARG A 393 -26.67 17.37 -14.95
C ARG A 393 -27.13 18.00 -13.66
N LEU A 394 -26.92 19.30 -13.52
CA LEU A 394 -27.33 20.02 -12.35
C LEU A 394 -28.84 20.27 -12.44
N ASN A 395 -29.51 20.24 -11.29
CA ASN A 395 -30.86 20.74 -11.26
C ASN A 395 -30.86 22.26 -11.56
N ARG A 396 -31.99 22.79 -11.95
CA ARG A 396 -32.14 24.18 -12.42
C ARG A 396 -31.61 25.21 -11.41
N ALA A 397 -31.79 24.95 -10.11
CA ALA A 397 -31.33 25.85 -9.06
C ALA A 397 -29.79 25.84 -8.94
N ALA A 398 -29.19 24.66 -8.92
CA ALA A 398 -27.73 24.48 -8.85
C ALA A 398 -27.03 25.02 -10.11
N ALA A 399 -27.62 24.83 -11.30
CA ALA A 399 -27.08 25.39 -12.53
C ALA A 399 -27.15 26.94 -12.52
N ALA A 400 -28.25 27.53 -12.05
CA ALA A 400 -28.38 28.96 -11.90
C ALA A 400 -27.39 29.54 -10.88
N GLU A 401 -27.21 28.88 -9.74
CA GLU A 401 -26.22 29.26 -8.74
C GLU A 401 -24.80 29.20 -9.31
N LEU A 402 -24.45 28.12 -10.03
CA LEU A 402 -23.15 27.98 -10.65
C LEU A 402 -22.91 29.09 -11.69
N ARG A 403 -23.92 29.41 -12.52
CA ARG A 403 -23.86 30.49 -13.49
C ARG A 403 -23.61 31.85 -12.83
N ASN A 404 -24.25 32.11 -11.69
CA ASN A 404 -24.01 33.34 -10.93
C ASN A 404 -22.59 33.39 -10.34
N ARG A 405 -22.07 32.27 -9.84
CA ARG A 405 -20.69 32.19 -9.36
C ARG A 405 -19.66 32.42 -10.48
N VAL A 406 -19.88 31.87 -11.67
CA VAL A 406 -19.03 32.12 -12.83
C VAL A 406 -19.01 33.59 -13.21
N ARG A 407 -20.17 34.24 -13.21
CA ARG A 407 -20.26 35.68 -13.48
C ARG A 407 -19.57 36.54 -12.41
N ALA A 408 -19.69 36.14 -11.14
CA ALA A 408 -19.14 36.90 -10.03
C ALA A 408 -17.61 36.77 -9.93
N GLN A 409 -17.05 35.62 -10.32
CA GLN A 409 -15.61 35.34 -10.25
C GLN A 409 -15.12 34.65 -11.54
N PRO A 410 -15.17 35.31 -12.68
CA PRO A 410 -14.90 34.66 -13.97
C PRO A 410 -13.49 34.13 -14.08
N THR A 411 -12.47 34.80 -13.51
CA THR A 411 -11.07 34.35 -13.52
C THR A 411 -10.82 33.00 -12.89
N ARG A 412 -11.75 32.55 -12.04
CA ARG A 412 -11.66 31.26 -11.32
C ARG A 412 -12.25 30.08 -12.07
N TRP A 413 -12.74 30.25 -13.29
CA TRP A 413 -13.45 29.21 -14.02
C TRP A 413 -12.97 29.04 -15.45
N VAL A 414 -12.96 27.79 -15.87
CA VAL A 414 -12.92 27.42 -17.29
C VAL A 414 -14.14 26.61 -17.65
N GLY A 415 -14.62 26.79 -18.87
CA GLY A 415 -15.62 25.94 -19.49
C GLY A 415 -14.97 25.06 -20.56
N GLN A 416 -15.29 23.78 -20.55
CA GLN A 416 -14.89 22.83 -21.56
C GLN A 416 -16.16 22.21 -22.16
N PRO A 417 -16.36 22.26 -23.49
CA PRO A 417 -17.44 21.52 -24.10
C PRO A 417 -17.22 20.02 -23.89
N PHE A 418 -18.32 19.30 -23.89
CA PHE A 418 -18.25 17.85 -23.76
C PHE A 418 -17.58 17.25 -25.01
N VAL A 419 -16.40 16.65 -24.86
CA VAL A 419 -15.69 15.99 -25.94
C VAL A 419 -16.15 14.53 -26.04
N PRO A 420 -16.70 14.06 -27.15
CA PRO A 420 -16.97 12.65 -27.36
C PRO A 420 -15.64 11.91 -27.53
N PHE A 421 -15.47 10.83 -26.74
CA PHE A 421 -14.31 9.97 -26.87
C PHE A 421 -14.59 8.82 -27.84
N SER A 422 -13.55 8.34 -28.53
CA SER A 422 -13.66 7.09 -29.25
C SER A 422 -13.88 5.91 -28.27
N VAL A 423 -14.51 4.87 -28.75
CA VAL A 423 -14.82 3.68 -27.97
C VAL A 423 -13.84 2.56 -28.30
N ALA A 424 -13.58 1.71 -27.31
CA ALA A 424 -12.83 0.47 -27.42
C ALA A 424 -13.67 -0.69 -26.88
N PRO A 425 -13.39 -1.93 -27.30
CA PRO A 425 -14.07 -3.09 -26.73
C PRO A 425 -13.71 -3.24 -25.24
N VAL A 426 -14.72 -3.44 -24.41
CA VAL A 426 -14.62 -3.68 -22.97
C VAL A 426 -15.32 -4.99 -22.67
N ALA A 427 -14.69 -5.85 -21.89
CA ALA A 427 -15.30 -7.10 -21.44
C ALA A 427 -16.43 -6.79 -20.45
N ASP A 428 -17.60 -7.39 -20.70
CA ASP A 428 -18.77 -7.30 -19.83
C ASP A 428 -19.43 -8.67 -19.80
N GLY A 429 -19.84 -9.14 -18.65
CA GLY A 429 -20.34 -10.48 -18.36
C GLY A 429 -20.80 -11.32 -19.55
N ASP A 430 -21.55 -10.74 -20.47
CA ASP A 430 -22.12 -11.45 -21.63
C ASP A 430 -21.31 -11.29 -22.94
N GLY A 431 -20.12 -10.67 -22.90
CA GLY A 431 -19.29 -10.50 -24.09
C GLY A 431 -18.50 -9.19 -24.13
N LEU A 432 -18.42 -8.58 -25.30
CA LEU A 432 -17.76 -7.30 -25.51
C LEU A 432 -18.80 -6.20 -25.71
N ARG A 433 -18.63 -5.10 -24.99
CA ARG A 433 -19.40 -3.87 -25.22
C ARG A 433 -18.48 -2.70 -25.61
N PRO A 434 -18.98 -1.72 -26.32
CA PRO A 434 -18.22 -0.48 -26.54
C PRO A 434 -18.10 0.28 -25.21
N GLY A 435 -16.89 0.71 -24.87
CA GLY A 435 -16.60 1.56 -23.70
C GLY A 435 -15.78 2.77 -24.12
N GLN A 436 -16.04 3.93 -23.54
CA GLN A 436 -15.17 5.08 -23.74
C GLN A 436 -13.85 4.87 -22.99
N VAL A 437 -12.73 5.14 -23.64
CA VAL A 437 -11.42 4.91 -23.07
C VAL A 437 -10.56 6.15 -23.22
N GLY A 438 -9.93 6.56 -22.12
CA GLY A 438 -8.82 7.51 -22.07
C GLY A 438 -7.55 6.80 -21.62
N MET A 439 -6.40 7.42 -21.82
CA MET A 439 -5.11 6.89 -21.37
C MET A 439 -4.28 7.98 -20.70
N ARG A 440 -3.56 7.58 -19.68
CA ARG A 440 -2.50 8.41 -19.08
C ARG A 440 -1.16 7.95 -19.61
N LEU A 441 -0.46 8.86 -20.25
CA LEU A 441 0.86 8.65 -20.83
C LEU A 441 1.91 9.35 -19.98
N PHE A 442 3.08 8.74 -19.84
CA PHE A 442 4.13 9.24 -18.95
C PHE A 442 5.39 9.59 -19.74
N ALA A 443 6.04 10.69 -19.33
CA ALA A 443 7.33 11.13 -19.85
C ALA A 443 8.24 11.52 -18.69
N VAL A 444 9.48 11.03 -18.70
CA VAL A 444 10.51 11.34 -17.70
C VAL A 444 11.64 12.13 -18.33
N ALA A 445 12.11 13.16 -17.62
CA ALA A 445 13.21 14.02 -18.05
C ALA A 445 14.50 13.20 -18.21
N GLN A 446 15.26 13.53 -19.26
CA GLN A 446 16.58 12.99 -19.58
C GLN A 446 17.55 14.15 -19.80
N GLN A 447 18.83 13.89 -20.01
CA GLN A 447 19.80 14.95 -20.32
C GLN A 447 19.46 15.71 -21.63
N THR A 448 18.83 15.05 -22.60
CA THR A 448 18.51 15.58 -23.91
C THR A 448 17.00 15.59 -24.21
N GLY A 449 16.16 15.98 -23.26
CA GLY A 449 14.71 16.05 -23.44
C GLY A 449 13.96 15.01 -22.61
N TYR A 450 12.90 14.43 -23.14
CA TYR A 450 12.01 13.53 -22.41
C TYR A 450 11.92 12.14 -23.06
N LEU A 451 11.98 11.10 -22.24
CA LEU A 451 11.67 9.73 -22.63
C LEU A 451 10.22 9.42 -22.32
N VAL A 452 9.46 8.99 -23.31
CA VAL A 452 8.06 8.61 -23.17
C VAL A 452 7.96 7.09 -22.93
N MET A 453 7.14 6.68 -21.95
CA MET A 453 6.84 5.28 -21.71
C MET A 453 6.09 4.69 -22.92
N PRO A 454 6.56 3.58 -23.52
CA PRO A 454 5.88 2.99 -24.68
C PRO A 454 4.64 2.18 -24.26
N GLY A 455 3.65 2.89 -23.78
CA GLY A 455 2.44 2.39 -23.15
C GLY A 455 1.83 3.44 -22.23
N GLY A 456 1.05 3.00 -21.26
CA GLY A 456 0.42 3.89 -20.30
C GLY A 456 -0.67 3.20 -19.50
N LEU A 457 -1.39 3.97 -18.70
CA LEU A 457 -2.55 3.51 -17.94
C LEU A 457 -3.83 3.86 -18.70
N GLY A 458 -4.48 2.87 -19.29
CA GLY A 458 -5.80 3.01 -19.88
C GLY A 458 -6.89 3.11 -18.80
N ARG A 459 -7.93 3.88 -19.07
CA ARG A 459 -9.07 4.05 -18.16
C ARG A 459 -10.38 3.89 -18.93
N VAL A 460 -11.22 2.97 -18.49
CA VAL A 460 -12.56 2.78 -19.02
C VAL A 460 -13.50 3.74 -18.31
N LEU A 461 -14.16 4.58 -19.06
CA LEU A 461 -15.17 5.52 -18.57
C LEU A 461 -16.57 4.99 -18.82
N PRO A 462 -17.53 5.19 -17.92
CA PRO A 462 -18.90 4.76 -18.16
C PRO A 462 -19.49 5.42 -19.41
N LEU A 463 -20.21 4.64 -20.22
CA LEU A 463 -20.93 5.17 -21.39
C LEU A 463 -22.13 6.03 -21.00
N ASP A 464 -22.65 5.79 -19.81
CA ASP A 464 -23.83 6.52 -19.35
C ASP A 464 -23.51 7.99 -19.20
N GLN A 465 -24.26 8.80 -19.93
CA GLN A 465 -24.16 10.26 -19.84
C GLN A 465 -24.42 10.77 -18.41
N GLN A 466 -25.12 10.00 -17.58
CA GLN A 466 -25.47 10.41 -16.20
C GLN A 466 -24.34 10.24 -15.19
N THR A 467 -23.34 9.40 -15.44
CA THR A 467 -22.22 9.13 -14.51
C THR A 467 -20.90 9.84 -14.87
N ARG A 468 -20.82 10.51 -16.02
CA ARG A 468 -19.57 11.03 -16.60
C ARG A 468 -18.81 12.11 -15.80
N ALA A 469 -19.47 12.83 -14.91
CA ALA A 469 -18.85 13.97 -14.20
C ALA A 469 -18.13 13.61 -12.91
N ALA A 470 -18.53 12.51 -12.29
CA ALA A 470 -17.96 12.02 -11.05
C ALA A 470 -17.23 10.69 -11.26
N SER A 471 -16.99 10.32 -12.52
CA SER A 471 -16.63 8.96 -12.86
C SER A 471 -15.22 8.62 -12.39
N THR A 472 -15.19 7.91 -11.29
CA THR A 472 -14.15 6.93 -11.05
C THR A 472 -14.14 6.00 -12.26
N PRO A 473 -12.99 5.72 -12.87
CA PRO A 473 -12.89 4.74 -13.95
C PRO A 473 -13.50 3.41 -13.51
N THR A 474 -14.33 2.81 -14.35
CA THR A 474 -14.96 1.51 -14.02
C THR A 474 -13.98 0.36 -14.08
N ALA A 475 -12.91 0.51 -14.87
CA ALA A 475 -11.79 -0.42 -14.95
C ALA A 475 -10.57 0.26 -15.57
N ALA A 476 -9.39 -0.27 -15.33
CA ALA A 476 -8.18 0.04 -16.08
C ALA A 476 -8.11 -0.77 -17.37
N LYS A 477 -7.21 -0.39 -18.28
CA LYS A 477 -6.80 -1.14 -19.45
C LYS A 477 -5.30 -1.05 -19.63
N ASP A 478 -4.67 -2.15 -20.00
CA ASP A 478 -3.29 -2.11 -20.46
C ASP A 478 -3.20 -1.42 -21.84
N VAL A 479 -2.28 -0.49 -22.02
CA VAL A 479 -2.07 0.23 -23.28
C VAL A 479 -0.87 -0.37 -24.01
N TRP A 480 -1.14 -0.98 -25.16
CA TRP A 480 -0.14 -1.63 -25.98
C TRP A 480 0.30 -0.76 -27.14
N VAL A 481 1.57 -0.50 -27.23
CA VAL A 481 2.22 0.07 -28.42
C VAL A 481 2.82 -1.07 -29.20
N ARG A 482 2.42 -1.24 -30.46
CA ARG A 482 2.96 -2.28 -31.30
C ARG A 482 4.39 -1.96 -31.72
N SER A 483 5.28 -2.94 -31.67
CA SER A 483 6.63 -2.79 -32.19
C SER A 483 6.62 -2.71 -33.71
N ALA A 484 7.37 -1.76 -34.27
CA ALA A 484 7.52 -1.62 -35.75
C ALA A 484 8.27 -2.81 -36.37
N SER A 485 9.00 -3.58 -35.57
CA SER A 485 9.73 -4.77 -36.02
C SER A 485 9.72 -5.85 -34.92
N PRO A 486 8.95 -6.92 -35.08
CA PRO A 486 8.83 -7.99 -34.07
C PRO A 486 10.15 -8.67 -33.72
N ALA A 487 11.09 -8.72 -34.66
CA ALA A 487 12.41 -9.33 -34.45
C ALA A 487 13.32 -8.54 -33.48
N VAL A 488 13.07 -7.24 -33.29
CA VAL A 488 13.85 -6.39 -32.38
C VAL A 488 13.30 -6.40 -30.95
N ALA A 489 12.04 -6.78 -30.77
CA ALA A 489 11.40 -6.82 -29.47
C ALA A 489 11.99 -7.89 -28.53
N VAL A 490 12.50 -9.00 -29.07
CA VAL A 490 13.03 -10.12 -28.27
C VAL A 490 14.45 -9.84 -27.77
N ASP A 491 15.24 -9.05 -28.47
CA ASP A 491 16.68 -8.85 -28.15
C ASP A 491 16.92 -7.68 -27.15
N ARG A 492 15.95 -6.79 -26.96
CA ARG A 492 16.06 -5.68 -26.00
C ARG A 492 15.80 -6.08 -24.54
N THR A 493 15.34 -7.27 -24.28
CA THR A 493 15.15 -7.81 -22.92
C THR A 493 16.43 -8.34 -22.30
N ALA A 494 17.48 -8.51 -23.08
CA ALA A 494 18.72 -9.16 -22.67
C ALA A 494 19.90 -8.21 -22.41
N THR A 495 19.67 -6.89 -22.24
CA THR A 495 20.77 -6.04 -21.77
C THR A 495 20.90 -6.22 -20.27
N PRO A 496 22.03 -6.81 -19.79
CA PRO A 496 22.27 -6.89 -18.36
C PRO A 496 22.27 -5.49 -17.76
N TRP A 497 22.03 -5.40 -16.47
CA TRP A 497 22.36 -4.24 -15.65
C TRP A 497 23.89 -4.02 -15.67
N ALA A 498 24.45 -3.68 -16.81
CA ALA A 498 25.82 -3.24 -16.93
C ALA A 498 25.84 -1.77 -16.54
N ALA A 499 25.90 -1.52 -15.24
CA ALA A 499 26.56 -0.32 -14.78
C ALA A 499 28.06 -0.52 -15.11
N ASP A 500 28.62 0.33 -15.93
CA ASP A 500 30.07 0.48 -16.10
C ASP A 500 30.79 1.03 -14.84
N ARG A 501 30.08 1.04 -13.72
CA ARG A 501 30.64 1.34 -12.40
C ARG A 501 30.60 0.09 -11.54
N PRO A 502 31.70 -0.29 -10.88
CA PRO A 502 31.64 -1.30 -9.84
C PRO A 502 30.62 -0.82 -8.81
N ALA A 503 29.57 -1.62 -8.62
CA ALA A 503 28.65 -1.38 -7.52
C ALA A 503 29.48 -1.43 -6.23
N THR A 504 29.67 -0.30 -5.59
CA THR A 504 30.10 -0.28 -4.21
C THR A 504 28.94 -0.89 -3.44
N VAL A 505 29.07 -2.20 -3.16
CA VAL A 505 28.14 -2.89 -2.28
C VAL A 505 28.34 -2.29 -0.89
N GLY A 506 27.66 -1.22 -0.62
CA GLY A 506 27.50 -0.73 0.76
C GLY A 506 26.82 -1.85 1.57
N PRO A 507 27.07 -1.94 2.87
CA PRO A 507 26.45 -2.94 3.72
C PRO A 507 24.93 -2.85 3.57
N SER A 508 24.35 -3.89 2.97
CA SER A 508 22.96 -3.99 2.51
C SER A 508 21.90 -3.92 3.63
N GLY A 509 22.30 -3.84 4.87
CA GLY A 509 21.42 -3.99 6.03
C GLY A 509 20.95 -2.70 6.69
N ALA A 510 21.15 -1.53 6.08
CA ALA A 510 21.17 -0.30 6.84
C ALA A 510 20.01 0.69 6.62
N MET A 511 19.07 0.40 5.75
CA MET A 511 18.10 1.38 5.26
C MET A 511 16.67 1.21 5.81
N THR A 512 16.49 0.42 6.87
CA THR A 512 15.15 0.22 7.45
C THR A 512 14.91 1.26 8.55
N SER A 513 13.86 2.05 8.37
CA SER A 513 13.45 3.08 9.33
C SER A 513 12.80 2.47 10.58
N PRO A 514 12.75 3.20 11.71
CA PRO A 514 12.04 2.75 12.91
C PRO A 514 10.57 2.38 12.66
N ARG A 515 9.86 3.09 11.78
CA ARG A 515 8.50 2.78 11.36
C ARG A 515 8.44 1.42 10.65
N ALA A 516 9.28 1.23 9.65
CA ALA A 516 9.33 -0.05 8.92
C ALA A 516 9.76 -1.23 9.81
N LEU A 517 10.63 -0.99 10.81
CA LEU A 517 10.96 -2.00 11.81
C LEU A 517 9.75 -2.34 12.69
N GLU A 518 8.95 -1.35 13.07
CA GLU A 518 7.72 -1.59 13.83
C GLU A 518 6.72 -2.41 13.01
N ASP A 519 6.53 -2.07 11.73
CA ASP A 519 5.67 -2.84 10.84
C ASP A 519 6.15 -4.30 10.70
N LEU A 520 7.46 -4.52 10.54
CA LEU A 520 8.04 -5.89 10.49
C LEU A 520 7.86 -6.64 11.81
N PHE A 521 8.02 -5.96 12.95
CA PHE A 521 7.77 -6.54 14.26
C PHE A 521 6.31 -7.02 14.40
N TRP A 522 5.36 -6.17 14.00
CA TRP A 522 3.95 -6.53 14.03
C TRP A 522 3.58 -7.57 12.99
N PHE A 523 4.20 -7.54 11.81
CA PHE A 523 4.06 -8.61 10.82
C PHE A 523 4.44 -9.97 11.42
N GLY A 524 5.58 -10.04 12.11
CA GLY A 524 6.01 -11.25 12.81
C GLY A 524 5.02 -11.68 13.91
N ARG A 525 4.57 -10.73 14.73
CA ARG A 525 3.60 -11.02 15.81
C ARG A 525 2.26 -11.50 15.28
N TYR A 526 1.68 -10.83 14.28
CA TYR A 526 0.38 -11.22 13.73
C TYR A 526 0.43 -12.56 13.00
N THR A 527 1.51 -12.84 12.28
CA THR A 527 1.73 -14.16 11.65
C THR A 527 1.68 -15.27 12.70
N GLU A 528 2.43 -15.11 13.78
CA GLU A 528 2.52 -16.12 14.83
C GLU A 528 1.22 -16.25 15.63
N ARG A 529 0.60 -15.12 15.99
CA ARG A 529 -0.71 -15.12 16.67
C ARG A 529 -1.76 -15.87 15.89
N THR A 530 -1.81 -15.63 14.59
CA THR A 530 -2.76 -16.30 13.70
C THR A 530 -2.45 -17.77 13.56
N GLU A 531 -1.18 -18.17 13.47
CA GLU A 531 -0.73 -19.57 13.41
C GLU A 531 -1.15 -20.31 14.67
N ASP A 532 -0.73 -19.84 15.84
CA ASP A 532 -0.96 -20.53 17.11
C ASP A 532 -2.45 -20.61 17.45
N PHE A 533 -3.21 -19.55 17.14
CA PHE A 533 -4.65 -19.56 17.36
C PHE A 533 -5.38 -20.51 16.40
N ALA A 534 -4.99 -20.57 15.14
CA ALA A 534 -5.54 -21.55 14.18
C ALA A 534 -5.26 -23.00 14.64
N ARG A 535 -4.05 -23.29 15.15
CA ARG A 535 -3.70 -24.60 15.71
C ARG A 535 -4.57 -24.97 16.90
N LEU A 536 -4.80 -24.02 17.81
CA LEU A 536 -5.67 -24.23 18.97
C LEU A 536 -7.12 -24.50 18.56
N LEU A 537 -7.62 -23.75 17.56
CA LEU A 537 -8.97 -23.96 17.03
C LEU A 537 -9.10 -25.34 16.35
N ILE A 538 -8.10 -25.78 15.58
CA ILE A 538 -8.08 -27.11 14.98
C ILE A 538 -8.09 -28.19 16.07
N ALA A 539 -7.19 -28.12 17.06
CA ALA A 539 -7.13 -29.10 18.13
C ALA A 539 -8.44 -29.14 18.94
N THR A 540 -9.07 -27.97 19.17
CA THR A 540 -10.37 -27.91 19.87
C THR A 540 -11.49 -28.51 19.02
N TRP A 541 -11.53 -28.17 17.72
CA TRP A 541 -12.54 -28.69 16.80
C TRP A 541 -12.46 -30.22 16.66
N ASP A 542 -11.26 -30.77 16.49
CA ASP A 542 -11.05 -32.22 16.38
C ASP A 542 -11.60 -32.96 17.60
N ARG A 543 -11.44 -32.40 18.80
CA ARG A 543 -12.00 -32.97 20.05
C ARG A 543 -13.52 -32.87 20.08
N LEU A 544 -14.08 -31.73 19.70
CA LEU A 544 -15.54 -31.55 19.64
C LEU A 544 -16.20 -32.49 18.64
N ASP A 545 -15.57 -32.70 17.47
CA ASP A 545 -16.08 -33.60 16.44
C ASP A 545 -15.98 -35.08 16.89
N GLU A 546 -14.91 -35.47 17.56
CA GLU A 546 -14.77 -36.81 18.18
C GLU A 546 -15.91 -37.08 19.17
N PHE A 547 -16.27 -36.10 20.00
CA PHE A 547 -17.37 -36.25 20.96
C PHE A 547 -18.73 -36.34 20.29
N ARG A 548 -19.00 -35.54 19.26
CA ARG A 548 -20.25 -35.65 18.50
C ARG A 548 -20.44 -37.03 17.89
N GLN A 549 -19.34 -37.68 17.50
CA GLN A 549 -19.42 -39.02 16.90
C GLN A 549 -19.55 -40.14 17.93
N ARG A 550 -18.98 -40.01 19.13
CA ARG A 550 -18.84 -41.09 20.09
C ARG A 550 -19.65 -40.93 21.39
N GLY A 551 -20.02 -39.71 21.78
CA GLY A 551 -20.81 -39.44 23.00
C GLY A 551 -20.13 -39.94 24.27
N THR A 552 -19.03 -39.35 24.69
CA THR A 552 -18.25 -39.82 25.86
C THR A 552 -18.59 -39.03 27.12
N ALA A 553 -18.50 -39.68 28.31
CA ALA A 553 -18.71 -39.01 29.59
C ALA A 553 -17.70 -37.88 29.88
N SER A 554 -16.52 -37.92 29.22
CA SER A 554 -15.47 -36.91 29.34
C SER A 554 -15.82 -35.56 28.67
N GLU A 555 -16.80 -35.53 27.74
CA GLU A 555 -17.23 -34.34 27.02
C GLU A 555 -17.65 -33.20 27.97
N THR A 556 -18.40 -33.52 29.01
CA THR A 556 -18.96 -32.52 29.94
C THR A 556 -17.87 -31.76 30.71
N GLU A 557 -16.71 -32.39 30.97
CA GLU A 557 -15.63 -31.79 31.74
C GLU A 557 -14.53 -31.20 30.86
N LEU A 558 -14.22 -31.79 29.69
CA LEU A 558 -13.16 -31.39 28.82
C LEU A 558 -13.53 -30.15 27.97
N THR A 559 -14.74 -30.17 27.40
CA THR A 559 -15.19 -29.10 26.50
C THR A 559 -15.13 -27.70 27.13
N PRO A 560 -15.63 -27.49 28.38
CA PRO A 560 -15.53 -26.15 29.00
C PRO A 560 -14.10 -25.64 29.17
N VAL A 561 -13.14 -26.54 29.46
CA VAL A 561 -11.73 -26.16 29.67
C VAL A 561 -11.10 -25.74 28.33
N LEU A 562 -11.33 -26.54 27.28
CA LEU A 562 -10.81 -26.20 25.94
C LEU A 562 -11.41 -24.89 25.42
N LEU A 563 -12.73 -24.69 25.53
CA LEU A 563 -13.41 -23.48 25.07
C LEU A 563 -13.01 -22.25 25.91
N ALA A 564 -12.80 -22.40 27.20
CA ALA A 564 -12.22 -21.33 28.03
C ALA A 564 -10.80 -21.00 27.60
N THR A 565 -9.97 -22.01 27.27
CA THR A 565 -8.61 -21.79 26.74
C THR A 565 -8.63 -21.03 25.43
N VAL A 566 -9.56 -21.35 24.52
CA VAL A 566 -9.77 -20.58 23.28
C VAL A 566 -10.10 -19.12 23.58
N THR A 567 -11.03 -18.86 24.53
CA THR A 567 -11.39 -17.49 24.91
C THR A 567 -10.20 -16.69 25.46
N HIS A 568 -9.43 -17.29 26.36
CA HIS A 568 -8.30 -16.62 26.98
C HIS A 568 -7.12 -16.42 26.01
N SER A 569 -6.90 -17.37 25.12
CA SER A 569 -5.84 -17.26 24.09
C SER A 569 -6.15 -16.18 23.05
N SER A 570 -7.40 -16.00 22.69
CA SER A 570 -7.84 -14.92 21.80
C SER A 570 -8.06 -13.59 22.53
N ALA A 571 -8.22 -13.60 23.85
CA ALA A 571 -8.66 -12.46 24.65
C ALA A 571 -10.02 -11.87 24.20
N THR A 572 -10.89 -12.66 23.57
CA THR A 572 -12.20 -12.24 23.05
C THR A 572 -13.29 -12.52 24.08
N TYR A 573 -13.43 -11.63 25.03
CA TYR A 573 -14.43 -11.77 26.09
C TYR A 573 -15.81 -11.25 25.64
N PRO A 574 -16.95 -11.83 26.16
CA PRO A 574 -16.99 -12.96 27.10
C PRO A 574 -16.68 -14.32 26.49
N GLY A 575 -16.71 -14.49 25.15
CA GLY A 575 -16.43 -15.74 24.48
C GLY A 575 -17.24 -16.91 25.06
N PHE A 576 -16.52 -17.97 25.43
CA PHE A 576 -17.10 -19.14 26.08
C PHE A 576 -17.08 -19.07 27.62
N THR A 577 -16.66 -17.92 28.21
CA THR A 577 -16.66 -17.72 29.66
C THR A 577 -17.92 -17.01 30.10
N GLY A 578 -18.71 -17.60 30.99
CA GLY A 578 -19.84 -16.97 31.67
C GLY A 578 -21.25 -17.16 31.06
N ARG A 579 -21.39 -17.51 29.79
CA ARG A 579 -22.66 -17.93 29.16
C ARG A 579 -22.38 -19.12 28.22
N PRO A 580 -23.25 -20.15 28.21
CA PRO A 580 -23.14 -21.17 27.16
C PRO A 580 -23.47 -20.51 25.83
N ALA A 581 -22.42 -20.15 25.08
CA ALA A 581 -22.55 -19.74 23.67
C ALA A 581 -22.79 -21.03 22.86
N GLU A 582 -23.56 -20.92 21.79
CA GLU A 582 -23.59 -21.97 20.78
C GLU A 582 -22.19 -22.11 20.18
N VAL A 583 -21.62 -23.30 20.28
CA VAL A 583 -20.19 -23.49 19.99
C VAL A 583 -19.82 -23.13 18.55
N LEU A 584 -20.57 -23.60 17.57
CA LEU A 584 -20.27 -23.38 16.16
C LEU A 584 -20.40 -21.91 15.72
N PRO A 585 -21.49 -21.19 16.06
CA PRO A 585 -21.58 -19.76 15.77
C PRO A 585 -20.48 -18.94 16.43
N GLU A 586 -20.08 -19.26 17.66
CA GLU A 586 -19.02 -18.55 18.36
C GLU A 586 -17.64 -18.82 17.72
N LEU A 587 -17.31 -20.08 17.40
CA LEU A 587 -16.08 -20.41 16.68
C LEU A 587 -16.02 -19.72 15.31
N ARG A 588 -17.16 -19.69 14.60
CA ARG A 588 -17.26 -18.98 13.34
C ARG A 588 -17.02 -17.48 13.49
N SER A 589 -17.57 -16.86 14.54
CA SER A 589 -17.34 -15.46 14.86
C SER A 589 -15.86 -15.15 15.18
N LEU A 590 -15.18 -16.05 15.91
CA LEU A 590 -13.73 -15.93 16.17
C LEU A 590 -12.87 -15.99 14.90
N VAL A 591 -13.39 -16.56 13.82
CA VAL A 591 -12.70 -16.59 12.53
C VAL A 591 -13.03 -15.37 11.67
N LEU A 592 -14.29 -14.96 11.59
CA LEU A 592 -14.79 -14.02 10.57
C LEU A 592 -15.00 -12.58 11.05
N ASP A 593 -15.26 -12.39 12.37
CA ASP A 593 -15.60 -11.06 12.87
C ASP A 593 -14.35 -10.22 13.13
N GLY A 594 -13.99 -9.40 12.16
CA GLY A 594 -12.85 -8.50 12.26
C GLY A 594 -12.99 -7.36 13.27
N ARG A 595 -14.18 -7.13 13.85
CA ARG A 595 -14.38 -6.14 14.92
C ARG A 595 -14.02 -6.71 16.30
N ARG A 596 -13.95 -8.03 16.42
CA ARG A 596 -13.57 -8.69 17.66
C ARG A 596 -12.05 -8.68 17.80
N SER A 597 -11.57 -8.05 18.85
CA SER A 597 -10.16 -8.11 19.21
C SER A 597 -9.76 -9.57 19.42
N GLY A 598 -8.65 -9.99 18.83
CA GLY A 598 -8.12 -11.35 18.94
C GLY A 598 -8.76 -12.39 18.01
N SER A 599 -9.71 -12.03 17.16
CA SER A 599 -10.20 -12.90 16.10
C SER A 599 -9.15 -13.10 15.00
N ILE A 600 -9.27 -14.20 14.23
CA ILE A 600 -8.41 -14.44 13.07
C ILE A 600 -8.54 -13.31 12.06
N ALA A 601 -9.75 -12.88 11.75
CA ALA A 601 -9.97 -11.78 10.79
C ALA A 601 -9.33 -10.46 11.24
N GLN A 602 -9.35 -10.15 12.54
CA GLN A 602 -8.68 -8.96 13.09
C GLN A 602 -7.15 -9.09 13.01
N ALA A 603 -6.60 -10.26 13.37
CA ALA A 603 -5.17 -10.51 13.32
C ALA A 603 -4.64 -10.47 11.86
N LEU A 604 -5.38 -11.06 10.91
CA LEU A 604 -5.03 -11.02 9.48
C LEU A 604 -5.10 -9.60 8.91
N ARG A 605 -6.02 -8.78 9.38
CA ARG A 605 -6.08 -7.37 9.00
C ARG A 605 -4.82 -6.63 9.47
N GLY A 606 -4.45 -6.75 10.75
CA GLY A 606 -3.22 -6.17 11.27
C GLY A 606 -1.97 -6.68 10.55
N LEU A 607 -1.97 -7.97 10.17
CA LEU A 607 -0.91 -8.58 9.35
C LEU A 607 -0.82 -7.92 7.96
N THR A 608 -1.95 -7.72 7.29
CA THR A 608 -2.02 -7.10 5.96
C THR A 608 -1.64 -5.61 6.01
N GLU A 609 -2.05 -4.89 7.04
CA GLU A 609 -1.66 -3.49 7.28
C GLU A 609 -0.15 -3.37 7.49
N ALA A 610 0.43 -4.18 8.37
CA ALA A 610 1.87 -4.23 8.62
C ALA A 610 2.65 -4.61 7.34
N ALA A 611 2.19 -5.62 6.61
CA ALA A 611 2.77 -6.00 5.32
C ALA A 611 2.73 -4.85 4.29
N SER A 612 1.63 -4.07 4.27
CA SER A 612 1.46 -2.95 3.35
C SER A 612 2.43 -1.81 3.66
N GLY A 613 2.75 -1.57 4.93
CA GLY A 613 3.72 -0.55 5.36
C GLY A 613 5.16 -0.85 4.94
N VAL A 614 5.48 -2.11 4.66
CA VAL A 614 6.81 -2.59 4.25
C VAL A 614 6.76 -3.35 2.92
N ARG A 615 5.82 -3.02 2.07
CA ARG A 615 5.59 -3.72 0.80
C ARG A 615 6.82 -3.76 -0.11
N ASP A 616 7.64 -2.72 -0.09
CA ASP A 616 8.90 -2.62 -0.82
C ASP A 616 9.96 -3.63 -0.36
N GLN A 617 9.83 -4.21 0.86
CA GLN A 617 10.75 -5.17 1.46
C GLN A 617 10.24 -6.63 1.39
N LEU A 618 8.97 -6.83 1.06
CA LEU A 618 8.35 -8.14 1.00
C LEU A 618 8.27 -8.68 -0.42
N SER A 619 8.46 -10.00 -0.55
CA SER A 619 8.32 -10.67 -1.84
C SER A 619 6.87 -10.70 -2.31
N ARG A 620 6.68 -10.86 -3.61
CA ARG A 620 5.36 -11.03 -4.21
C ARG A 620 4.61 -12.25 -3.65
N ASP A 621 5.34 -13.30 -3.28
CA ASP A 621 4.74 -14.54 -2.77
C ASP A 621 4.02 -14.32 -1.43
N THR A 622 4.43 -13.31 -0.66
CA THR A 622 3.72 -12.88 0.55
C THR A 622 2.26 -12.51 0.24
N TRP A 623 2.04 -11.75 -0.83
CA TRP A 623 0.70 -11.32 -1.24
C TRP A 623 -0.14 -12.47 -1.75
N LEU A 624 0.46 -13.39 -2.50
CA LEU A 624 -0.19 -14.61 -2.95
C LEU A 624 -0.72 -15.45 -1.78
N VAL A 625 0.07 -15.57 -0.72
CA VAL A 625 -0.34 -16.31 0.49
C VAL A 625 -1.46 -15.59 1.21
N LEU A 626 -1.34 -14.27 1.44
CA LEU A 626 -2.38 -13.47 2.09
C LEU A 626 -3.71 -13.53 1.32
N ALA A 627 -3.67 -13.36 0.00
CA ALA A 627 -4.86 -13.49 -0.85
C ALA A 627 -5.49 -14.89 -0.78
N GLY A 628 -4.67 -15.94 -0.64
CA GLY A 628 -5.15 -17.31 -0.44
C GLY A 628 -5.94 -17.48 0.86
N VAL A 629 -5.46 -16.89 1.94
CA VAL A 629 -6.12 -16.90 3.25
C VAL A 629 -7.43 -16.09 3.21
N GLU A 630 -7.40 -14.90 2.60
CA GLU A 630 -8.60 -14.06 2.45
C GLU A 630 -9.70 -14.77 1.65
N ARG A 631 -9.34 -15.51 0.60
CA ARG A 631 -10.30 -16.31 -0.17
C ARG A 631 -10.94 -17.43 0.68
N ALA A 632 -10.17 -18.07 1.56
CA ALA A 632 -10.72 -19.07 2.46
C ALA A 632 -11.72 -18.46 3.45
N LEU A 633 -11.42 -17.27 4.00
CA LEU A 633 -12.36 -16.52 4.84
C LEU A 633 -13.61 -16.10 4.08
N ALA A 634 -13.47 -15.66 2.82
CA ALA A 634 -14.59 -15.30 1.97
C ALA A 634 -15.50 -16.52 1.71
N THR A 635 -14.92 -17.69 1.40
CA THR A 635 -15.67 -18.94 1.20
C THR A 635 -16.49 -19.28 2.45
N LEU A 636 -15.90 -19.18 3.64
CA LEU A 636 -16.63 -19.41 4.90
C LEU A 636 -17.73 -18.36 5.12
N ARG A 637 -17.50 -17.11 4.77
CA ARG A 637 -18.50 -16.04 4.88
C ARG A 637 -19.70 -16.29 3.99
N ASP A 638 -19.47 -16.79 2.78
CA ASP A 638 -20.48 -17.06 1.76
C ASP A 638 -21.26 -18.37 2.05
N ASP A 639 -20.85 -19.15 3.07
CA ASP A 639 -21.55 -20.36 3.52
C ASP A 639 -22.13 -20.20 4.94
N PRO A 640 -23.27 -19.50 5.08
CA PRO A 640 -23.86 -19.24 6.39
C PRO A 640 -24.47 -20.48 7.06
N HIS A 641 -24.70 -21.55 6.29
CA HIS A 641 -25.30 -22.80 6.76
C HIS A 641 -24.30 -23.94 7.01
N ASP A 642 -23.00 -23.60 6.99
CA ASP A 642 -21.93 -24.56 7.29
C ASP A 642 -22.13 -25.26 8.63
N GLN A 643 -22.03 -26.57 8.63
CA GLN A 643 -22.12 -27.42 9.83
C GLN A 643 -20.73 -27.73 10.42
N GLY A 644 -19.70 -27.02 9.99
CA GLY A 644 -18.33 -27.09 10.49
C GLY A 644 -17.29 -27.56 9.46
N SER A 645 -17.70 -28.08 8.30
CA SER A 645 -16.76 -28.56 7.29
C SER A 645 -16.02 -27.42 6.61
N THR A 646 -16.73 -26.38 6.23
CA THR A 646 -16.12 -25.16 5.62
C THR A 646 -15.28 -24.41 6.67
N LEU A 647 -15.73 -24.36 7.92
CA LEU A 647 -14.97 -23.80 9.03
C LEU A 647 -13.65 -24.54 9.24
N GLN A 648 -13.65 -25.88 9.27
CA GLN A 648 -12.44 -26.70 9.42
C GLN A 648 -11.46 -26.51 8.25
N ASN A 649 -11.99 -26.49 7.01
CA ASN A 649 -11.18 -26.20 5.83
C ASN A 649 -10.55 -24.80 5.91
N THR A 650 -11.28 -23.82 6.43
CA THR A 650 -10.79 -22.45 6.61
C THR A 650 -9.67 -22.42 7.67
N HIS A 651 -9.83 -23.08 8.80
CA HIS A 651 -8.75 -23.20 9.81
C HIS A 651 -7.47 -23.78 9.20
N THR A 652 -7.61 -24.84 8.40
CA THR A 652 -6.49 -25.51 7.73
C THR A 652 -5.83 -24.58 6.70
N ALA A 653 -6.63 -23.82 5.93
CA ALA A 653 -6.11 -22.87 4.95
C ALA A 653 -5.38 -21.71 5.61
N VAL A 654 -5.92 -21.17 6.71
CA VAL A 654 -5.27 -20.14 7.52
C VAL A 654 -3.92 -20.62 8.05
N LEU A 655 -3.91 -21.81 8.68
CA LEU A 655 -2.68 -22.42 9.20
C LEU A 655 -1.64 -22.61 8.08
N SER A 656 -2.06 -23.17 6.95
CA SER A 656 -1.17 -23.38 5.78
C SER A 656 -0.58 -22.06 5.26
N GLY A 657 -1.37 -21.00 5.25
CA GLY A 657 -0.92 -19.66 4.88
C GLY A 657 0.14 -19.13 5.84
N MET A 658 -0.07 -19.23 7.15
CA MET A 658 0.90 -18.75 8.14
C MET A 658 2.22 -19.56 8.10
N LEU A 659 2.12 -20.87 7.87
CA LEU A 659 3.31 -21.71 7.67
C LEU A 659 4.07 -21.33 6.39
N ALA A 660 3.37 -21.00 5.31
CA ALA A 660 3.98 -20.50 4.08
C ALA A 660 4.69 -19.15 4.30
N LEU A 661 4.07 -18.20 5.02
CA LEU A 661 4.73 -16.92 5.39
C LEU A 661 5.97 -17.17 6.24
N SER A 662 5.91 -18.09 7.19
CA SER A 662 7.07 -18.48 8.00
C SER A 662 8.19 -19.07 7.14
N GLY A 663 7.85 -19.89 6.14
CA GLY A 663 8.80 -20.44 5.17
C GLY A 663 9.43 -19.34 4.29
N LEU A 664 8.62 -18.41 3.77
CA LEU A 664 9.11 -17.28 2.98
C LEU A 664 10.07 -16.39 3.80
N ALA A 665 9.73 -16.12 5.05
CA ALA A 665 10.60 -15.37 5.95
C ALA A 665 11.92 -16.12 6.22
N ALA A 666 11.87 -17.44 6.37
CA ALA A 666 13.04 -18.25 6.62
C ALA A 666 13.98 -18.38 5.41
N GLU A 667 13.43 -18.48 4.19
CA GLU A 667 14.17 -18.85 3.00
C GLU A 667 14.44 -17.69 2.04
N ASN A 668 13.57 -16.68 2.00
CA ASN A 668 13.63 -15.63 0.98
C ASN A 668 14.09 -14.26 1.53
N MET A 669 14.04 -14.03 2.83
CA MET A 669 14.45 -12.75 3.40
C MET A 669 15.94 -12.75 3.82
N ILE A 670 16.64 -11.66 3.50
CA ILE A 670 18.00 -11.43 3.97
C ILE A 670 18.00 -11.28 5.50
N ARG A 671 19.02 -11.81 6.17
CA ARG A 671 19.22 -11.67 7.63
C ARG A 671 19.77 -10.30 7.98
N ASP A 672 18.93 -9.29 7.83
CA ASP A 672 19.20 -7.90 8.15
C ASP A 672 18.46 -7.47 9.44
N PRO A 673 18.60 -6.24 9.91
CA PRO A 673 17.89 -5.77 11.10
C PRO A 673 16.38 -5.91 11.02
N GLY A 674 15.78 -5.75 9.84
CA GLY A 674 14.35 -5.93 9.61
C GLY A 674 13.92 -7.36 9.88
N TRP A 675 14.67 -8.34 9.37
CA TRP A 675 14.41 -9.74 9.61
C TRP A 675 14.52 -10.10 11.10
N TYR A 676 15.58 -9.64 11.80
CA TYR A 676 15.74 -9.93 13.22
C TYR A 676 14.61 -9.33 14.05
N VAL A 677 14.18 -8.11 13.76
CA VAL A 677 13.07 -7.48 14.48
C VAL A 677 11.74 -8.22 14.23
N MET A 678 11.50 -8.68 13.02
CA MET A 678 10.35 -9.53 12.69
C MET A 678 10.40 -10.85 13.49
N ASP A 679 11.54 -11.54 13.54
CA ASP A 679 11.69 -12.80 14.27
C ASP A 679 11.56 -12.59 15.79
N ILE A 680 12.09 -11.49 16.34
CA ILE A 680 11.84 -11.07 17.73
C ILE A 680 10.33 -10.99 18.00
N GLY A 681 9.57 -10.36 17.12
CA GLY A 681 8.10 -10.31 17.22
C GLY A 681 7.48 -11.71 17.28
N ARG A 682 7.90 -12.61 16.41
CA ARG A 682 7.43 -14.00 16.39
C ARG A 682 7.76 -14.76 17.67
N ARG A 683 9.00 -14.67 18.16
CA ARG A 683 9.44 -15.37 19.38
C ARG A 683 8.66 -14.92 20.61
N LEU A 684 8.45 -13.61 20.73
CA LEU A 684 7.65 -13.04 21.82
C LEU A 684 6.19 -13.53 21.77
N GLU A 685 5.56 -13.49 20.60
CA GLU A 685 4.15 -13.89 20.46
C GLU A 685 3.96 -15.38 20.74
N ARG A 686 4.80 -16.25 20.17
CA ARG A 686 4.76 -17.70 20.43
C ARG A 686 4.93 -18.02 21.90
N SER A 687 5.85 -17.34 22.58
CA SER A 687 6.05 -17.50 24.01
C SER A 687 4.82 -17.10 24.82
N LEU A 688 4.19 -15.95 24.48
CA LEU A 688 2.98 -15.46 25.12
C LEU A 688 1.79 -16.41 24.92
N GLN A 689 1.59 -16.91 23.71
CA GLN A 689 0.52 -17.85 23.39
C GLN A 689 0.71 -19.19 24.11
N LEU A 690 1.92 -19.73 24.08
CA LEU A 690 2.25 -20.98 24.80
C LEU A 690 1.95 -20.85 26.29
N VAL A 691 2.42 -19.79 26.93
CA VAL A 691 2.20 -19.52 28.35
C VAL A 691 0.70 -19.43 28.67
N THR A 692 -0.06 -18.78 27.80
CA THR A 692 -1.51 -18.65 27.95
C THR A 692 -2.22 -19.99 27.84
N VAL A 693 -1.88 -20.80 26.83
CA VAL A 693 -2.49 -22.14 26.64
C VAL A 693 -2.18 -23.03 27.86
N LEU A 694 -0.92 -23.10 28.30
CA LEU A 694 -0.55 -23.90 29.48
C LEU A 694 -1.29 -23.44 30.74
N ARG A 695 -1.43 -22.12 30.94
CA ARG A 695 -2.12 -21.54 32.11
C ARG A 695 -3.58 -21.96 32.19
N TRP A 696 -4.29 -21.96 31.06
CA TRP A 696 -5.74 -22.20 31.06
C TRP A 696 -6.12 -23.66 30.85
N ALA A 697 -5.27 -24.45 30.18
CA ALA A 697 -5.53 -25.86 29.96
C ALA A 697 -5.05 -26.75 31.10
N LEU A 698 -3.92 -26.42 31.77
CA LEU A 698 -3.24 -27.35 32.68
C LEU A 698 -3.14 -26.86 34.15
N ALA A 699 -3.62 -25.66 34.47
CA ALA A 699 -3.53 -25.13 35.83
C ALA A 699 -4.40 -25.86 36.84
N ARG A 700 -5.45 -26.52 36.40
CA ARG A 700 -6.34 -27.34 37.29
C ARG A 700 -6.18 -28.82 37.00
N VAL A 701 -6.16 -29.58 38.04
CA VAL A 701 -6.21 -31.04 37.96
C VAL A 701 -7.56 -31.48 37.44
N ALA A 702 -7.58 -32.30 36.43
CA ALA A 702 -8.77 -32.90 35.85
C ALA A 702 -8.80 -34.40 36.17
N PRO A 703 -9.95 -35.09 36.06
CA PRO A 703 -10.00 -36.52 36.12
C PRO A 703 -9.00 -37.17 35.14
N PRO A 704 -8.35 -38.28 35.48
CA PRO A 704 -7.24 -38.81 34.69
C PRO A 704 -7.53 -38.99 33.18
N ALA A 705 -8.73 -39.41 32.81
CA ALA A 705 -9.13 -39.56 31.40
C ALA A 705 -9.26 -38.22 30.67
N VAL A 706 -9.73 -37.17 31.36
CA VAL A 706 -9.85 -35.80 30.84
C VAL A 706 -8.48 -35.15 30.75
N GLU A 707 -7.63 -35.33 31.76
CA GLU A 707 -6.27 -34.75 31.78
C GLU A 707 -5.41 -35.28 30.63
N VAL A 708 -5.51 -36.58 30.31
CA VAL A 708 -4.84 -37.16 29.14
C VAL A 708 -5.28 -36.46 27.84
N GLN A 709 -6.56 -36.25 27.67
CA GLN A 709 -7.12 -35.60 26.49
C GLN A 709 -6.75 -34.10 26.40
N LEU A 710 -6.70 -33.41 27.54
CA LEU A 710 -6.20 -32.01 27.64
C LEU A 710 -4.73 -31.94 27.21
N ILE A 711 -3.89 -32.83 27.77
CA ILE A 711 -2.47 -32.94 27.41
C ILE A 711 -2.30 -33.19 25.92
N GLU A 712 -3.07 -34.13 25.35
CA GLU A 712 -3.00 -34.36 23.90
C GLU A 712 -3.39 -33.14 23.09
N SER A 713 -4.45 -32.42 23.46
CA SER A 713 -4.89 -31.20 22.78
C SER A 713 -3.86 -30.04 22.86
N VAL A 714 -3.23 -29.88 24.04
CA VAL A 714 -2.13 -28.93 24.24
C VAL A 714 -0.92 -29.29 23.36
N LEU A 715 -0.51 -30.57 23.36
CA LEU A 715 0.60 -31.05 22.56
C LEU A 715 0.35 -30.95 21.05
N GLN A 716 -0.91 -31.15 20.61
CA GLN A 716 -1.32 -30.90 19.20
C GLN A 716 -1.25 -29.45 18.85
N SER A 717 -1.81 -28.55 19.66
CA SER A 717 -1.74 -27.10 19.40
C SER A 717 -0.30 -26.58 19.39
N ALA A 718 0.58 -27.16 20.24
CA ALA A 718 2.00 -26.85 20.27
C ALA A 718 2.85 -27.64 19.26
N GLU A 719 2.27 -28.42 18.34
CA GLU A 719 2.95 -29.27 17.34
C GLU A 719 4.05 -30.16 17.96
N SER A 720 3.84 -30.64 19.17
CA SER A 720 4.84 -31.38 19.94
C SER A 720 4.42 -32.81 20.28
N ILE A 721 3.24 -33.25 19.84
CA ILE A 721 2.66 -34.53 20.17
C ILE A 721 3.52 -35.74 19.74
N LEU A 722 4.11 -35.67 18.54
CA LEU A 722 4.97 -36.74 18.02
C LEU A 722 6.28 -36.83 18.81
N THR A 723 6.88 -35.67 19.10
CA THR A 723 8.10 -35.58 19.90
C THR A 723 7.86 -36.11 21.31
N TYR A 724 6.73 -35.74 21.90
CA TYR A 724 6.33 -36.20 23.20
C TYR A 724 6.19 -37.73 23.26
N ARG A 725 5.41 -38.31 22.33
CA ARG A 725 5.19 -39.79 22.26
C ARG A 725 6.50 -40.55 22.08
N ARG A 726 7.43 -40.05 21.27
CA ARG A 726 8.75 -40.68 21.07
C ARG A 726 9.63 -40.59 22.31
N ARG A 727 9.62 -39.46 23.03
CA ARG A 727 10.52 -39.19 24.16
C ARG A 727 10.04 -39.88 25.44
N TYR A 728 8.76 -39.79 25.76
CA TYR A 728 8.19 -40.26 27.00
C TYR A 728 7.51 -41.63 26.94
N ARG A 729 7.57 -42.28 25.79
CA ARG A 729 7.16 -43.70 25.59
C ARG A 729 5.76 -44.01 26.13
N GLY A 730 4.77 -43.13 25.89
CA GLY A 730 3.36 -43.36 26.28
C GLY A 730 3.02 -43.04 27.74
N ARG A 731 3.94 -42.51 28.53
CA ARG A 731 3.62 -41.94 29.86
C ARG A 731 3.05 -40.53 29.65
N THR A 732 1.78 -40.32 29.99
CA THR A 732 1.10 -39.03 29.86
C THR A 732 0.99 -38.43 31.26
N ALA A 733 1.71 -37.34 31.50
CA ALA A 733 1.70 -36.60 32.78
C ALA A 733 1.97 -35.10 32.50
N VAL A 734 1.36 -34.24 33.30
CA VAL A 734 1.53 -32.77 33.15
C VAL A 734 2.99 -32.37 33.34
N GLY A 735 3.69 -32.91 34.34
CA GLY A 735 5.11 -32.62 34.57
C GLY A 735 5.99 -32.85 33.32
N THR A 736 5.75 -33.97 32.58
CA THR A 736 6.52 -34.24 31.35
C THR A 736 6.17 -33.32 30.18
N VAL A 737 4.93 -32.84 30.14
CA VAL A 737 4.53 -31.79 29.16
C VAL A 737 5.20 -30.46 29.49
N LEU A 738 5.20 -30.06 30.75
CA LEU A 738 5.87 -28.84 31.21
C LEU A 738 7.39 -28.90 30.96
N GLU A 739 8.02 -30.06 31.20
CA GLU A 739 9.44 -30.26 30.86
C GLU A 739 9.71 -30.02 29.36
N LEU A 740 8.90 -30.66 28.47
CA LEU A 740 9.05 -30.53 27.02
C LEU A 740 8.77 -29.15 26.49
N LEU A 741 7.71 -28.46 26.98
CA LEU A 741 7.24 -27.19 26.44
C LEU A 741 7.82 -25.95 27.13
N LEU A 742 8.36 -26.11 28.35
CA LEU A 742 9.00 -24.98 29.06
C LEU A 742 10.52 -25.06 29.03
N LEU A 743 11.14 -26.22 29.26
CA LEU A 743 12.57 -26.32 29.55
C LEU A 743 13.43 -26.91 28.44
N ASP A 744 12.86 -27.66 27.51
CA ASP A 744 13.63 -28.30 26.45
C ASP A 744 14.11 -27.35 25.38
N ALA A 745 15.34 -26.89 25.46
CA ALA A 745 15.95 -26.00 24.46
C ALA A 745 16.12 -26.66 23.06
N GLY A 746 15.97 -27.98 22.92
CA GLY A 746 15.97 -28.68 21.64
C GLY A 746 14.61 -28.70 20.94
N ASN A 747 13.53 -28.36 21.63
CA ASN A 747 12.19 -28.30 21.05
C ASN A 747 11.90 -26.89 20.51
N PRO A 748 11.75 -26.69 19.17
CA PRO A 748 11.47 -25.36 18.59
C PRO A 748 10.14 -24.72 19.05
N ARG A 749 9.30 -25.46 19.74
CA ARG A 749 8.02 -24.97 20.30
C ARG A 749 8.08 -24.72 21.81
N SER A 750 9.23 -24.94 22.46
CA SER A 750 9.39 -24.70 23.88
C SER A 750 9.72 -23.24 24.19
N LEU A 751 9.37 -22.80 25.40
CA LEU A 751 9.72 -21.48 25.91
C LEU A 751 11.25 -21.29 25.93
N ALA A 752 12.01 -22.26 26.41
CA ALA A 752 13.48 -22.19 26.48
C ALA A 752 14.13 -21.94 25.11
N PHE A 753 13.64 -22.63 24.06
CA PHE A 753 14.11 -22.39 22.69
C PHE A 753 13.76 -20.97 22.21
N GLN A 754 12.53 -20.50 22.47
CA GLN A 754 12.13 -19.15 22.07
C GLN A 754 13.01 -18.08 22.72
N LEU A 755 13.26 -18.20 24.03
CA LEU A 755 14.09 -17.23 24.76
C LEU A 755 15.56 -17.25 24.29
N GLN A 756 16.09 -18.43 23.97
CA GLN A 756 17.44 -18.56 23.42
C GLN A 756 17.57 -17.89 22.07
N THR A 757 16.59 -18.11 21.18
CA THR A 757 16.57 -17.51 19.85
C THR A 757 16.35 -16.00 19.94
N LEU A 758 15.41 -15.54 20.77
CA LEU A 758 15.18 -14.13 21.04
C LEU A 758 16.47 -13.40 21.48
N GLY A 759 17.26 -14.05 22.35
CA GLY A 759 18.56 -13.51 22.79
C GLY A 759 19.60 -13.46 21.65
N ALA A 760 19.58 -14.42 20.74
CA ALA A 760 20.44 -14.39 19.55
C ALA A 760 20.05 -13.24 18.60
N ASP A 761 18.76 -13.04 18.37
CA ASP A 761 18.25 -11.97 17.50
C ASP A 761 18.53 -10.58 18.07
N LEU A 762 18.33 -10.37 19.38
CA LEU A 762 18.65 -9.10 20.04
C LEU A 762 20.13 -8.75 19.90
N ARG A 763 21.03 -9.72 20.03
CA ARG A 763 22.47 -9.54 19.85
C ARG A 763 22.91 -9.29 18.42
N ALA A 764 22.11 -9.72 17.43
CA ALA A 764 22.38 -9.50 16.02
C ALA A 764 21.97 -8.11 15.51
N LEU A 765 21.18 -7.37 16.31
CA LEU A 765 20.79 -6.01 15.96
C LEU A 765 21.98 -5.05 16.03
N PRO A 766 22.02 -4.01 15.16
CA PRO A 766 22.99 -2.93 15.27
C PRO A 766 22.96 -2.27 16.65
N ASP A 767 24.12 -1.86 17.16
CA ASP A 767 24.30 -1.24 18.49
C ASP A 767 23.82 -2.11 19.68
N ALA A 768 23.79 -3.42 19.51
CA ALA A 768 23.53 -4.34 20.59
C ALA A 768 24.69 -4.28 21.61
N SER A 769 24.44 -3.74 22.81
CA SER A 769 25.44 -3.65 23.88
C SER A 769 25.45 -4.89 24.76
N GLY A 770 24.47 -5.76 24.69
CA GLY A 770 24.22 -6.85 25.61
C GLY A 770 23.84 -6.43 27.04
N THR A 771 23.74 -5.13 27.27
CA THR A 771 23.41 -4.54 28.57
C THR A 771 22.21 -3.61 28.51
N ALA A 772 21.57 -3.51 27.36
CA ALA A 772 20.33 -2.75 27.17
C ALA A 772 19.20 -3.34 28.02
N LEU A 773 18.15 -2.56 28.22
CA LEU A 773 17.02 -3.01 29.04
C LEU A 773 16.39 -4.32 28.55
N PRO A 774 16.13 -4.52 27.23
CA PRO A 774 15.62 -5.80 26.73
C PRO A 774 16.53 -6.99 27.06
N ASP A 775 17.86 -6.82 26.92
CA ASP A 775 18.83 -7.88 27.19
C ASP A 775 18.80 -8.30 28.67
N ARG A 776 18.82 -7.33 29.60
CA ARG A 776 18.77 -7.60 31.04
C ARG A 776 17.48 -8.31 31.46
N LEU A 777 16.33 -7.82 30.96
CA LEU A 777 15.04 -8.46 31.24
C LEU A 777 14.98 -9.90 30.72
N LEU A 778 15.58 -10.13 29.54
CA LEU A 778 15.65 -11.47 28.96
C LEU A 778 16.60 -12.38 29.77
N ASP A 779 17.76 -11.89 30.22
CA ASP A 779 18.70 -12.65 31.05
C ASP A 779 18.05 -13.07 32.38
N ASP A 780 17.33 -12.15 33.03
CA ASP A 780 16.57 -12.43 34.25
C ASP A 780 15.49 -13.50 33.99
N LEU A 781 14.74 -13.38 32.89
CA LEU A 781 13.74 -14.36 32.51
C LEU A 781 14.33 -15.73 32.22
N VAL A 782 15.42 -15.81 31.48
CA VAL A 782 16.16 -17.05 31.20
C VAL A 782 16.66 -17.69 32.49
N ALA A 783 17.19 -16.89 33.44
CA ALA A 783 17.63 -17.37 34.73
C ALA A 783 16.45 -17.92 35.58
N THR A 784 15.28 -17.29 35.53
CA THR A 784 14.06 -17.77 36.18
C THR A 784 13.65 -19.14 35.63
N VAL A 785 13.53 -19.26 34.28
CA VAL A 785 13.15 -20.52 33.62
C VAL A 785 14.15 -21.65 33.94
N ARG A 786 15.46 -21.38 33.95
CA ARG A 786 16.48 -22.40 34.24
C ARG A 786 16.48 -22.87 35.69
N ARG A 787 16.05 -22.08 36.64
CA ARG A 787 16.03 -22.42 38.07
C ARG A 787 14.75 -23.13 38.50
N THR A 788 13.75 -23.19 37.62
CA THR A 788 12.45 -23.75 37.93
C THR A 788 12.50 -25.27 38.01
N ASP A 789 11.96 -25.85 39.10
CA ASP A 789 11.74 -27.26 39.24
C ASP A 789 10.33 -27.64 38.75
N ILE A 790 10.26 -28.60 37.84
CA ILE A 790 8.99 -29.09 37.31
C ILE A 790 8.10 -29.70 38.39
N ALA A 791 8.65 -30.32 39.43
CA ALA A 791 7.89 -30.87 40.51
C ALA A 791 7.09 -29.83 41.29
N ASP A 792 7.66 -28.63 41.47
CA ASP A 792 6.98 -27.50 42.12
C ASP A 792 5.82 -26.98 41.25
N LEU A 793 6.00 -26.99 39.91
CA LEU A 793 4.96 -26.56 38.99
C LEU A 793 3.82 -27.57 38.85
N ASP A 794 4.11 -28.86 38.90
CA ASP A 794 3.11 -29.93 38.77
C ASP A 794 2.38 -30.22 40.09
N HIS A 795 2.86 -29.68 41.22
CA HIS A 795 2.23 -29.86 42.53
C HIS A 795 0.88 -29.13 42.56
N ALA A 796 -0.16 -29.88 42.92
CA ALA A 796 -1.51 -29.34 43.09
C ALA A 796 -1.81 -29.10 44.58
N ASP A 797 -2.49 -27.99 44.86
CA ASP A 797 -2.96 -27.68 46.21
C ASP A 797 -4.20 -28.51 46.61
N GLY A 798 -4.68 -28.31 47.84
CA GLY A 798 -5.85 -29.04 48.36
C GLY A 798 -7.16 -28.75 47.64
N GLN A 799 -7.19 -27.78 46.73
CA GLN A 799 -8.34 -27.41 45.85
C GLN A 799 -8.15 -27.93 44.42
N GLY A 800 -7.05 -28.67 44.15
CA GLY A 800 -6.74 -29.20 42.83
C GLY A 800 -6.23 -28.13 41.85
N GLU A 801 -5.69 -27.02 42.33
CA GLU A 801 -5.04 -26.01 41.48
C GLU A 801 -3.52 -26.16 41.56
N ARG A 802 -2.83 -26.12 40.42
CA ARG A 802 -1.36 -26.06 40.32
C ARG A 802 -0.90 -24.63 40.53
N THR A 803 -1.02 -24.13 41.75
CA THR A 803 -0.76 -22.74 42.11
C THR A 803 0.67 -22.28 41.73
N GLY A 804 1.66 -23.17 41.89
CA GLY A 804 3.04 -22.92 41.47
C GLY A 804 3.14 -22.65 39.96
N LEU A 805 2.45 -23.45 39.13
CA LEU A 805 2.38 -23.24 37.68
C LEU A 805 1.72 -21.92 37.33
N VAL A 806 0.61 -21.58 37.97
CA VAL A 806 -0.11 -20.34 37.75
C VAL A 806 0.76 -19.13 38.00
N VAL A 807 1.43 -19.04 39.15
CA VAL A 807 2.30 -17.93 39.54
C VAL A 807 3.46 -17.82 38.56
N PHE A 808 4.11 -18.93 38.24
CA PHE A 808 5.23 -19.00 37.32
C PHE A 808 4.83 -18.46 35.91
N LEU A 809 3.74 -18.96 35.34
CA LEU A 809 3.30 -18.55 33.99
C LEU A 809 2.87 -17.08 33.93
N GLU A 810 2.28 -16.53 35.01
CA GLU A 810 1.97 -15.09 35.09
C GLU A 810 3.22 -14.23 35.18
N GLU A 811 4.24 -14.67 35.95
CA GLU A 811 5.55 -13.99 36.00
C GLU A 811 6.21 -13.97 34.62
N ILE A 812 6.26 -15.11 33.92
CA ILE A 812 6.80 -15.22 32.55
C ILE A 812 6.05 -14.30 31.59
N ARG A 813 4.72 -14.30 31.64
CA ARG A 813 3.88 -13.42 30.79
C ARG A 813 4.19 -11.94 31.03
N GLY A 814 4.32 -11.55 32.29
CA GLY A 814 4.70 -10.19 32.68
C GLY A 814 6.07 -9.80 32.15
N ALA A 815 7.06 -10.68 32.30
CA ALA A 815 8.42 -10.47 31.80
C ALA A 815 8.47 -10.34 30.27
N LEU A 816 7.80 -11.23 29.52
CA LEU A 816 7.71 -11.17 28.05
C LEU A 816 7.05 -9.87 27.57
N THR A 817 6.01 -9.42 28.26
CA THR A 817 5.34 -8.15 27.98
C THR A 817 6.28 -6.96 28.22
N ALA A 818 7.05 -6.98 29.29
CA ALA A 818 8.04 -5.96 29.60
C ALA A 818 9.19 -5.94 28.56
N ILE A 819 9.66 -7.10 28.11
CA ILE A 819 10.66 -7.20 27.03
C ILE A 819 10.11 -6.59 25.73
N ALA A 820 8.87 -6.94 25.34
CA ALA A 820 8.24 -6.38 24.15
C ALA A 820 8.14 -4.85 24.22
N ALA A 821 7.70 -4.31 25.36
CA ALA A 821 7.63 -2.87 25.59
C ALA A 821 9.02 -2.19 25.55
N ALA A 822 10.04 -2.84 26.11
CA ALA A 822 11.43 -2.33 26.11
C ALA A 822 12.02 -2.32 24.68
N VAL A 823 11.77 -3.35 23.88
CA VAL A 823 12.16 -3.38 22.44
C VAL A 823 11.47 -2.25 21.69
N ALA A 824 10.18 -2.08 21.85
CA ALA A 824 9.42 -1.01 21.18
C ALA A 824 9.93 0.37 21.58
N ALA A 825 10.12 0.63 22.87
CA ALA A 825 10.63 1.91 23.37
C ALA A 825 12.04 2.24 22.91
N GLN A 826 12.87 1.23 22.65
CA GLN A 826 14.26 1.43 22.23
C GLN A 826 14.40 1.53 20.70
N ARG A 827 13.64 0.74 19.94
CA ARG A 827 13.86 0.53 18.51
C ARG A 827 12.86 1.24 17.62
N PHE A 828 11.63 1.49 18.10
CA PHE A 828 10.53 2.08 17.32
C PHE A 828 10.25 3.53 17.76
N ARG A 829 11.28 4.27 18.18
CA ARG A 829 11.10 5.66 18.59
C ARG A 829 10.64 6.52 17.42
N HIS A 830 9.36 6.85 17.43
CA HIS A 830 8.83 7.90 16.57
C HIS A 830 9.26 9.29 17.09
N PRO A 831 9.47 10.26 16.20
CA PRO A 831 9.61 11.65 16.64
C PRO A 831 8.33 12.06 17.36
N ALA A 832 8.46 12.98 18.32
CA ALA A 832 7.27 13.56 18.93
C ALA A 832 6.33 14.07 17.84
N PRO A 833 5.01 13.80 17.92
CA PRO A 833 4.08 14.24 16.91
C PRO A 833 4.21 15.76 16.74
N MET A 834 4.36 16.20 15.47
CA MET A 834 4.45 17.62 15.17
C MET A 834 3.16 18.30 15.63
N ARG A 835 3.26 19.32 16.46
CA ARG A 835 2.13 20.17 16.78
C ARG A 835 1.89 21.09 15.59
N PRO A 836 0.62 21.32 15.20
CA PRO A 836 0.31 22.32 14.18
C PRO A 836 0.91 23.67 14.57
N LEU A 837 1.65 24.30 13.67
CA LEU A 837 2.31 25.56 13.91
C LEU A 837 1.35 26.76 13.94
N ASP A 838 0.11 26.57 13.53
CA ASP A 838 -0.97 27.54 13.50
C ASP A 838 -1.72 27.68 14.83
N ARG A 839 -1.48 26.78 15.79
CA ARG A 839 -2.08 26.91 17.13
C ARG A 839 -1.20 27.83 17.98
N PRO A 840 -1.80 28.84 18.67
CA PRO A 840 -1.07 29.59 19.68
C PRO A 840 -0.44 28.60 20.66
N TRP A 841 0.80 28.86 21.04
CA TRP A 841 1.42 28.14 22.14
C TRP A 841 0.49 28.29 23.34
N ASP A 842 -0.12 27.21 23.77
CA ASP A 842 -0.72 27.15 25.11
C ASP A 842 0.45 27.28 26.11
N LEU A 843 0.85 28.51 26.34
CA LEU A 843 1.53 28.87 27.56
C LEU A 843 0.54 28.51 28.65
N GLY A 844 0.72 27.31 29.26
CA GLY A 844 -0.08 26.90 30.39
C GLY A 844 -0.02 27.98 31.46
N VAL A 845 -0.97 28.90 31.39
CA VAL A 845 -1.36 29.69 32.56
C VAL A 845 -2.00 28.66 33.47
N ALA A 846 -1.23 28.17 34.42
CA ALA A 846 -1.74 27.54 35.61
C ALA A 846 -2.69 28.53 36.27
N GLY A 847 -3.97 28.43 35.88
CA GLY A 847 -5.03 29.13 36.56
C GLY A 847 -5.12 28.58 37.98
N GLY A 848 -4.62 29.34 38.91
CA GLY A 848 -4.82 29.10 40.31
C GLY A 848 -6.33 28.98 40.60
N ALA A 849 -6.74 27.85 41.10
CA ALA A 849 -8.02 27.65 41.69
C ALA A 849 -8.14 28.58 42.91
N SER A 850 -9.17 29.40 42.91
CA SER A 850 -9.76 29.98 44.16
C SER A 850 -11.10 29.36 44.36
#